data_65dd1502037a6fe29d8dce4ae35d90e6
#
_entry.id   65dd1502037a6fe29d8dce4ae35d90e6
#
_cell.length_a   1.000
_cell.length_b   1.000
_cell.length_c   1.000
_cell.angle_alpha   90.00
_cell.angle_beta   90.00
_cell.angle_gamma   90.00
#
_symmetry.space_group_name_H-M   'P 1'
#
loop_
_entity.id
_entity.type
_entity.pdbx_description
1 polymer ?
#
loop_
_entity_poly.entity_id
_entity_poly.type
_entity_poly.pdbx_seq_one_letter_code
_entity_poly.pdbx_strand_id
1 'polypeptide(L)'
;MSNINLIGIEFSKKHFYSRETVYIKCTFQALCNQPIDCSVKLFADFKFGHMNIAAADTTNYSRTIADMYPQPMCYKKGDVWSSSIRWNVPAEQYPGTLEVSIGLIDDNMEYVSFNVDEKTYNRFYVGDINVAFPGAGKEWIQKHSEPIIYTYRKDDIKQAESDIEFFDSIICWRNIKDDTEEECYAAIKLNDTFENEAVKFSFKYKNKTYYIDDIEEKNGFEFLNIKIPTMFMMKNGKMVSMFGEGRLINSKTSYPWGYEQKYYVRNVGILTDENKSILIETPYIDDRIHYSVCEKDGEKFSALGVTFTYRLRAFGNMESIKVINKPTVKIESIKGNWQKCIPMLRSGIKKRTDAYDRCIFYYYSICSGPGEHVNTFKQALDYIKQVYYVTGGIKQFMILCGWQHEGHDTGYPDVFKLKDGAGTLEELRDCISEAKKYNACMTFHDNYDDMYEDNGYFEADCAAINSKGEYMTSWIWVGGVSTIMSLPKYCKTGKMQERVKKTVNMLGIDESYHIDVLSCEARRYDYDPQIKMAAQEVVEYKKAVVKEFEKYGVIVTSEAISHAFAGVIGFAWRMTESKFKLFSDEIYIPMTAMIYHGIVPYAGEGTFGLINGAVMTIPSWIDIEESKEDIFLKTIPIGMLCNQNIEDYEIDGYIHKIIYSDGKIIYDEENDDITVVCNGSILTQAGNSFVKGFKEKQYIGFTKHGDFSVKNLNKGKIQAVYELESTGAKQSIRYICNEDKIRIFAAPKTAFLVEFS
;
A
#
# COMPACT_ATOMS: atom_id res chain seq x y z
N MET A 1 4.16 17.82 -34.15
CA MET A 1 3.18 16.82 -34.59
C MET A 1 3.95 15.55 -34.95
N SER A 2 3.47 14.42 -34.54
CA SER A 2 4.09 13.14 -34.87
C SER A 2 3.88 12.80 -36.34
N ASN A 3 4.77 12.04 -36.91
CA ASN A 3 4.73 11.57 -38.31
C ASN A 3 4.05 10.20 -38.46
N ILE A 4 3.53 9.64 -37.37
CA ILE A 4 2.80 8.37 -37.34
C ILE A 4 1.37 8.63 -36.83
N ASN A 5 0.39 8.02 -37.47
CA ASN A 5 -0.99 8.01 -37.03
C ASN A 5 -1.43 6.59 -36.66
N LEU A 6 -1.96 6.40 -35.46
CA LEU A 6 -2.62 5.15 -35.06
C LEU A 6 -4.04 5.18 -35.60
N ILE A 7 -4.39 4.24 -36.47
CA ILE A 7 -5.68 4.21 -37.21
C ILE A 7 -6.56 3.00 -36.86
N GLY A 8 -6.05 2.05 -36.09
CA GLY A 8 -6.85 0.89 -35.69
C GLY A 8 -6.25 0.13 -34.54
N ILE A 9 -7.13 -0.45 -33.72
CA ILE A 9 -6.78 -1.30 -32.59
C ILE A 9 -7.76 -2.46 -32.53
N GLU A 10 -7.22 -3.66 -32.44
CA GLU A 10 -7.98 -4.89 -32.34
C GLU A 10 -7.50 -5.71 -31.14
N PHE A 11 -8.41 -6.10 -30.27
CA PHE A 11 -8.14 -7.05 -29.18
C PHE A 11 -8.57 -8.45 -29.61
N SER A 12 -7.79 -9.47 -29.26
CA SER A 12 -8.18 -10.87 -29.53
C SER A 12 -9.52 -11.22 -28.88
N LYS A 13 -9.77 -10.70 -27.69
CA LYS A 13 -11.05 -10.72 -26.97
C LYS A 13 -11.02 -9.69 -25.84
N LYS A 14 -12.13 -9.51 -25.14
CA LYS A 14 -12.23 -8.55 -24.00
C LYS A 14 -12.25 -9.22 -22.64
N HIS A 15 -12.47 -10.54 -22.59
CA HIS A 15 -12.53 -11.31 -21.33
C HIS A 15 -11.49 -12.42 -21.36
N PHE A 16 -10.66 -12.48 -20.31
CA PHE A 16 -9.55 -13.40 -20.18
C PHE A 16 -9.58 -14.09 -18.82
N TYR A 17 -8.93 -15.24 -18.76
CA TYR A 17 -8.59 -15.92 -17.53
C TYR A 17 -7.10 -15.73 -17.25
N SER A 18 -6.70 -15.92 -15.99
CA SER A 18 -5.27 -16.02 -15.66
C SER A 18 -4.61 -17.09 -16.53
N ARG A 19 -3.37 -16.85 -16.94
CA ARG A 19 -2.56 -17.68 -17.86
C ARG A 19 -3.02 -17.68 -19.33
N GLU A 20 -4.09 -17.00 -19.68
CA GLU A 20 -4.41 -16.78 -21.11
C GLU A 20 -3.53 -15.67 -21.70
N THR A 21 -3.43 -15.66 -23.02
CA THR A 21 -2.68 -14.64 -23.74
C THR A 21 -3.61 -13.60 -24.36
N VAL A 22 -3.38 -12.35 -23.99
CA VAL A 22 -3.99 -11.19 -24.66
C VAL A 22 -3.16 -10.83 -25.87
N TYR A 23 -3.80 -10.68 -27.02
CA TYR A 23 -3.19 -10.12 -28.23
C TYR A 23 -3.86 -8.78 -28.53
N ILE A 24 -3.03 -7.77 -28.78
CA ILE A 24 -3.45 -6.44 -29.21
C ILE A 24 -2.74 -6.15 -30.51
N LYS A 25 -3.51 -5.93 -31.57
CA LYS A 25 -3.01 -5.53 -32.87
C LYS A 25 -3.24 -4.04 -33.05
N CYS A 26 -2.18 -3.30 -33.29
CA CYS A 26 -2.20 -1.87 -33.56
C CYS A 26 -1.89 -1.63 -35.04
N THR A 27 -2.71 -0.84 -35.69
CA THR A 27 -2.55 -0.47 -37.11
C THR A 27 -2.15 1.00 -37.20
N PHE A 28 -1.05 1.27 -37.86
CA PHE A 28 -0.46 2.60 -38.00
C PHE A 28 -0.41 3.03 -39.45
N GLN A 29 -0.39 4.34 -39.67
CA GLN A 29 -0.20 4.97 -40.99
C GLN A 29 0.95 5.97 -40.94
N ALA A 30 1.82 5.92 -41.93
CA ALA A 30 2.88 6.89 -42.12
C ALA A 30 2.34 8.20 -42.69
N LEU A 31 2.63 9.32 -42.05
CA LEU A 31 2.23 10.66 -42.52
C LEU A 31 3.30 11.33 -43.37
N CYS A 32 4.52 10.81 -43.40
CA CYS A 32 5.61 11.23 -44.27
C CYS A 32 6.50 10.02 -44.64
N ASN A 33 7.51 10.22 -45.49
CA ASN A 33 8.51 9.20 -45.76
C ASN A 33 9.44 9.09 -44.56
N GLN A 34 9.80 7.87 -44.17
CA GLN A 34 10.61 7.59 -42.98
C GLN A 34 10.01 8.32 -41.74
N PRO A 35 8.83 7.93 -41.31
CA PRO A 35 8.08 8.68 -40.29
C PRO A 35 8.80 8.74 -38.91
N ILE A 36 9.75 7.85 -38.67
CA ILE A 36 10.63 7.84 -37.52
C ILE A 36 12.02 7.45 -38.01
N ASP A 37 13.06 8.10 -37.50
CA ASP A 37 14.47 7.92 -37.87
C ASP A 37 15.25 6.97 -36.96
N CYS A 38 14.60 6.40 -35.97
CA CYS A 38 15.16 5.44 -35.02
C CYS A 38 14.34 4.14 -34.97
N SER A 39 14.93 3.09 -34.44
CA SER A 39 14.21 1.86 -34.09
C SER A 39 13.20 2.13 -32.99
N VAL A 40 12.01 1.55 -33.09
CA VAL A 40 10.97 1.67 -32.08
C VAL A 40 10.37 0.32 -31.72
N LYS A 41 9.89 0.24 -30.51
CA LYS A 41 9.17 -0.90 -29.94
C LYS A 41 7.76 -0.46 -29.56
N LEU A 42 6.79 -1.32 -29.79
CA LEU A 42 5.42 -1.14 -29.32
C LEU A 42 5.34 -1.66 -27.87
N PHE A 43 4.80 -0.89 -26.97
CA PHE A 43 4.47 -1.38 -25.64
C PHE A 43 2.96 -1.32 -25.35
N ALA A 44 2.51 -2.18 -24.47
CA ALA A 44 1.18 -2.12 -23.88
C ALA A 44 1.30 -2.16 -22.35
N ASP A 45 0.59 -1.27 -21.72
CA ASP A 45 0.43 -1.18 -20.28
C ASP A 45 -0.95 -1.69 -19.87
N PHE A 46 -0.97 -2.60 -18.92
CA PHE A 46 -2.17 -3.16 -18.31
C PHE A 46 -2.24 -2.67 -16.86
N LYS A 47 -3.30 -1.98 -16.52
CA LYS A 47 -3.38 -1.23 -15.28
C LYS A 47 -4.75 -1.39 -14.63
N PHE A 48 -4.80 -1.60 -13.33
CA PHE A 48 -6.02 -1.53 -12.54
C PHE A 48 -6.45 -0.07 -12.33
N GLY A 49 -7.60 0.32 -12.87
CA GLY A 49 -8.19 1.63 -12.65
C GLY A 49 -7.28 2.83 -12.94
N HIS A 50 -7.60 4.00 -12.40
CA HIS A 50 -6.91 5.27 -12.69
C HIS A 50 -5.62 5.49 -11.85
N MET A 51 -4.65 4.56 -11.90
CA MET A 51 -3.37 4.76 -11.23
C MET A 51 -2.46 5.78 -11.91
N ASN A 52 -1.86 6.67 -11.15
CA ASN A 52 -0.68 7.40 -11.58
C ASN A 52 0.52 6.46 -11.62
N ILE A 53 1.21 6.39 -12.76
CA ILE A 53 2.28 5.44 -13.08
C ILE A 53 3.54 5.62 -12.20
N ALA A 54 3.65 6.72 -11.49
CA ALA A 54 4.81 7.05 -10.66
C ALA A 54 4.98 6.19 -9.40
N ALA A 55 3.94 5.43 -9.02
CA ALA A 55 4.03 4.47 -7.93
C ALA A 55 3.85 3.07 -8.52
N ALA A 56 4.93 2.47 -8.98
CA ALA A 56 4.96 1.13 -9.54
C ALA A 56 4.80 0.07 -8.44
N ASP A 57 3.58 -0.12 -7.99
CA ASP A 57 3.21 -1.42 -7.45
C ASP A 57 3.04 -2.36 -8.66
N THR A 58 4.04 -3.19 -8.90
CA THR A 58 4.14 -4.09 -10.04
C THR A 58 3.01 -5.11 -10.11
N THR A 59 2.22 -5.24 -9.07
CA THR A 59 1.07 -6.18 -9.02
C THR A 59 -0.19 -5.62 -9.65
N ASN A 60 -0.28 -4.30 -9.77
CA ASN A 60 -1.43 -3.62 -10.37
C ASN A 60 -1.10 -2.99 -11.71
N TYR A 61 0.13 -3.13 -12.17
CA TYR A 61 0.64 -2.62 -13.42
C TYR A 61 1.55 -3.65 -14.08
N SER A 62 1.31 -3.92 -15.34
CA SER A 62 2.17 -4.78 -16.14
C SER A 62 2.42 -4.11 -17.48
N ARG A 63 3.68 -4.01 -17.86
CA ARG A 63 4.11 -3.57 -19.19
C ARG A 63 4.63 -4.75 -19.99
N THR A 64 4.21 -4.86 -21.23
CA THR A 64 4.80 -5.77 -22.20
C THR A 64 5.30 -4.98 -23.42
N ILE A 65 6.40 -5.41 -23.96
CA ILE A 65 7.09 -4.72 -25.06
C ILE A 65 7.29 -5.72 -26.19
N ALA A 66 7.08 -5.28 -27.42
CA ALA A 66 7.30 -6.06 -28.64
C ALA A 66 8.05 -5.24 -29.69
N ASP A 67 9.00 -5.87 -30.36
CA ASP A 67 9.66 -5.27 -31.51
C ASP A 67 8.65 -5.03 -32.63
N MET A 68 8.77 -3.90 -33.32
CA MET A 68 8.00 -3.60 -34.52
C MET A 68 8.78 -4.09 -35.74
N TYR A 69 8.11 -4.83 -36.61
CA TYR A 69 8.75 -5.30 -37.83
C TYR A 69 7.78 -5.26 -39.01
N PRO A 70 8.17 -4.67 -40.17
CA PRO A 70 9.36 -3.83 -40.36
C PRO A 70 9.30 -2.54 -39.53
N GLN A 71 10.49 -1.95 -39.32
CA GLN A 71 10.61 -0.71 -38.54
C GLN A 71 10.01 0.49 -39.29
N PRO A 72 9.47 1.51 -38.56
CA PRO A 72 8.80 2.66 -39.18
C PRO A 72 9.67 3.44 -40.18
N MET A 73 10.99 3.43 -40.04
CA MET A 73 11.90 4.04 -40.97
C MET A 73 11.85 3.45 -42.41
N CYS A 74 11.28 2.27 -42.58
CA CYS A 74 11.14 1.60 -43.86
C CYS A 74 9.91 2.03 -44.67
N TYR A 75 8.98 2.78 -44.04
CA TYR A 75 7.70 3.14 -44.65
C TYR A 75 7.73 4.48 -45.39
N LYS A 76 6.87 4.60 -46.38
CA LYS A 76 6.62 5.83 -47.15
C LYS A 76 5.32 6.47 -46.70
N LYS A 77 5.15 7.74 -47.03
CA LYS A 77 3.91 8.46 -46.76
C LYS A 77 2.70 7.72 -47.35
N GLY A 78 1.72 7.45 -46.49
CA GLY A 78 0.47 6.73 -46.82
C GLY A 78 0.53 5.23 -46.54
N ASP A 79 1.70 4.65 -46.37
CA ASP A 79 1.83 3.24 -46.03
C ASP A 79 1.12 2.93 -44.71
N VAL A 80 0.46 1.78 -44.68
CA VAL A 80 -0.23 1.25 -43.49
C VAL A 80 0.40 -0.08 -43.09
N TRP A 81 0.69 -0.22 -41.82
CA TRP A 81 1.22 -1.48 -41.26
C TRP A 81 0.58 -1.82 -39.94
N SER A 82 0.65 -3.07 -39.53
CA SER A 82 0.18 -3.51 -38.23
C SER A 82 1.30 -4.15 -37.44
N SER A 83 1.32 -3.88 -36.14
CA SER A 83 2.17 -4.54 -35.18
C SER A 83 1.33 -5.12 -34.06
N SER A 84 1.71 -6.29 -33.58
CA SER A 84 0.96 -6.98 -32.52
C SER A 84 1.84 -7.16 -31.30
N ILE A 85 1.21 -6.95 -30.15
CA ILE A 85 1.81 -7.19 -28.86
C ILE A 85 1.04 -8.29 -28.16
N ARG A 86 1.74 -9.13 -27.41
CA ARG A 86 1.12 -10.18 -26.61
C ARG A 86 1.45 -9.97 -25.14
N TRP A 87 0.50 -10.21 -24.28
CA TRP A 87 0.67 -10.24 -22.86
C TRP A 87 0.09 -11.54 -22.30
N ASN A 88 0.92 -12.31 -21.60
CA ASN A 88 0.45 -13.49 -20.87
C ASN A 88 -0.09 -13.03 -19.55
N VAL A 89 -1.38 -13.20 -19.32
CA VAL A 89 -2.02 -12.86 -18.05
C VAL A 89 -1.33 -13.65 -16.94
N PRO A 90 -0.67 -12.98 -15.97
CA PRO A 90 0.00 -13.67 -14.88
C PRO A 90 -0.96 -14.59 -14.10
N ALA A 91 -0.44 -15.68 -13.57
CA ALA A 91 -1.24 -16.60 -12.75
C ALA A 91 -1.80 -15.92 -11.50
N GLU A 92 -1.07 -14.93 -10.99
CA GLU A 92 -1.44 -14.12 -9.83
C GLU A 92 -2.19 -12.83 -10.19
N GLN A 93 -2.55 -12.61 -11.48
CA GLN A 93 -3.26 -11.40 -11.88
C GLN A 93 -4.59 -11.29 -11.14
N TYR A 94 -4.85 -10.10 -10.58
CA TYR A 94 -6.14 -9.79 -9.97
C TYR A 94 -7.27 -9.93 -10.98
N PRO A 95 -8.38 -10.56 -10.60
CA PRO A 95 -9.60 -10.49 -11.39
C PRO A 95 -10.16 -9.07 -11.34
N GLY A 96 -10.72 -8.63 -12.45
CA GLY A 96 -11.34 -7.33 -12.60
C GLY A 96 -11.02 -6.69 -13.93
N THR A 97 -11.33 -5.40 -14.03
CA THR A 97 -11.12 -4.62 -15.25
C THR A 97 -9.74 -3.98 -15.23
N LEU A 98 -8.99 -4.23 -16.29
CA LEU A 98 -7.71 -3.59 -16.54
C LEU A 98 -7.85 -2.56 -17.66
N GLU A 99 -7.44 -1.33 -17.40
CA GLU A 99 -7.23 -0.33 -18.44
C GLU A 99 -6.01 -0.69 -19.25
N VAL A 100 -6.14 -0.65 -20.56
CA VAL A 100 -5.05 -0.92 -21.50
C VAL A 100 -4.68 0.37 -22.20
N SER A 101 -3.39 0.72 -22.13
CA SER A 101 -2.80 1.81 -22.88
C SER A 101 -1.64 1.30 -23.73
N ILE A 102 -1.46 1.88 -24.90
CA ILE A 102 -0.34 1.56 -25.78
C ILE A 102 0.55 2.78 -26.00
N GLY A 103 1.79 2.54 -26.39
CA GLY A 103 2.72 3.58 -26.79
C GLY A 103 3.90 3.02 -27.56
N LEU A 104 4.77 3.92 -28.00
CA LEU A 104 6.01 3.61 -28.69
C LEU A 104 7.20 4.10 -27.86
N ILE A 105 8.26 3.31 -27.84
CA ILE A 105 9.55 3.66 -27.21
C ILE A 105 10.68 3.36 -28.18
N ASP A 106 11.75 4.14 -28.10
CA ASP A 106 12.99 3.86 -28.81
C ASP A 106 13.89 2.86 -28.06
N ASP A 107 15.09 2.60 -28.57
CA ASP A 107 16.04 1.69 -27.94
C ASP A 107 16.62 2.23 -26.61
N ASN A 108 16.49 3.53 -26.34
CA ASN A 108 16.86 4.17 -25.08
C ASN A 108 15.69 4.21 -24.08
N MET A 109 14.56 3.56 -24.40
CA MET A 109 13.33 3.58 -23.62
C MET A 109 12.61 4.94 -23.56
N GLU A 110 13.01 5.90 -24.42
CA GLU A 110 12.35 7.19 -24.53
C GLU A 110 11.06 7.09 -25.34
N TYR A 111 10.04 7.86 -24.95
CA TYR A 111 8.75 7.84 -25.62
C TYR A 111 8.80 8.45 -27.01
N VAL A 112 8.29 7.72 -27.98
CA VAL A 112 8.10 8.18 -29.36
C VAL A 112 6.63 8.53 -29.57
N SER A 113 6.37 9.79 -29.91
CA SER A 113 5.00 10.29 -30.08
C SER A 113 4.34 9.75 -31.35
N PHE A 114 3.04 9.55 -31.29
CA PHE A 114 2.15 9.23 -32.43
C PHE A 114 0.85 10.01 -32.34
N ASN A 115 0.11 10.14 -33.43
CA ASN A 115 -1.17 10.84 -33.44
C ASN A 115 -2.35 9.86 -33.37
N VAL A 116 -3.43 10.31 -32.77
CA VAL A 116 -4.76 9.70 -32.82
C VAL A 116 -5.76 10.85 -33.00
N ASP A 117 -6.58 10.80 -34.02
CA ASP A 117 -7.59 11.84 -34.32
C ASP A 117 -7.00 13.27 -34.25
N GLU A 118 -5.90 13.48 -34.97
CA GLU A 118 -5.18 14.77 -35.06
C GLU A 118 -4.50 15.26 -33.78
N LYS A 119 -4.60 14.54 -32.67
CA LYS A 119 -3.89 14.81 -31.41
C LYS A 119 -2.65 13.95 -31.25
N THR A 120 -1.62 14.50 -30.67
CA THR A 120 -0.35 13.79 -30.45
C THR A 120 -0.30 13.22 -29.05
N TYR A 121 0.13 11.94 -28.94
CA TYR A 121 0.23 11.19 -27.71
C TYR A 121 1.60 10.50 -27.63
N ASN A 122 2.11 10.37 -26.43
CA ASN A 122 3.22 9.46 -26.09
C ASN A 122 2.68 8.11 -25.58
N ARG A 123 1.45 8.12 -25.11
CA ARG A 123 0.72 6.99 -24.60
C ARG A 123 -0.78 7.25 -24.81
N PHE A 124 -1.49 6.24 -25.25
CA PHE A 124 -2.92 6.37 -25.60
C PHE A 124 -3.72 5.21 -24.99
N TYR A 125 -4.78 5.55 -24.25
CA TYR A 125 -5.72 4.57 -23.73
C TYR A 125 -6.54 3.97 -24.88
N VAL A 126 -6.57 2.63 -24.93
CA VAL A 126 -7.18 1.89 -26.05
C VAL A 126 -8.40 1.07 -25.64
N GLY A 127 -8.72 1.03 -24.37
CA GLY A 127 -9.90 0.34 -23.85
C GLY A 127 -9.57 -0.58 -22.68
N ASP A 128 -10.59 -1.29 -22.23
CA ASP A 128 -10.51 -2.18 -21.07
C ASP A 128 -10.54 -3.64 -21.49
N ILE A 129 -9.90 -4.48 -20.70
CA ILE A 129 -10.08 -5.93 -20.70
C ILE A 129 -10.52 -6.40 -19.31
N ASN A 130 -11.27 -7.48 -19.25
CA ASN A 130 -11.68 -8.09 -17.99
C ASN A 130 -10.90 -9.39 -17.79
N VAL A 131 -10.26 -9.51 -16.63
CA VAL A 131 -9.60 -10.74 -16.19
C VAL A 131 -10.49 -11.44 -15.19
N ALA A 132 -10.82 -12.68 -15.47
CA ALA A 132 -11.63 -13.51 -14.59
C ALA A 132 -10.80 -14.05 -13.42
N PHE A 133 -11.51 -14.58 -12.44
CA PHE A 133 -10.99 -15.15 -11.22
C PHE A 133 -9.85 -16.16 -11.49
N PRO A 134 -8.68 -16.04 -10.85
CA PRO A 134 -7.60 -17.01 -11.01
C PRO A 134 -8.04 -18.42 -10.63
N GLY A 135 -7.92 -19.37 -11.56
CA GLY A 135 -8.36 -20.74 -11.38
C GLY A 135 -9.88 -20.97 -11.51
N ALA A 136 -10.66 -19.93 -11.84
CA ALA A 136 -12.04 -20.13 -12.23
C ALA A 136 -12.08 -20.66 -13.66
N GLY A 137 -12.43 -21.93 -13.84
CA GLY A 137 -12.69 -22.51 -15.16
C GLY A 137 -13.90 -21.88 -15.82
N LYS A 138 -14.00 -22.03 -17.16
CA LYS A 138 -15.17 -21.54 -17.94
C LYS A 138 -16.49 -22.07 -17.39
N GLU A 139 -16.50 -23.32 -16.97
CA GLU A 139 -17.66 -24.00 -16.39
C GLU A 139 -18.06 -23.40 -15.05
N TRP A 140 -17.09 -22.96 -14.24
CA TRP A 140 -17.38 -22.27 -13.00
C TRP A 140 -18.10 -20.95 -13.24
N ILE A 141 -17.63 -20.13 -14.19
CA ILE A 141 -18.30 -18.87 -14.55
C ILE A 141 -19.71 -19.13 -15.07
N GLN A 142 -19.91 -20.13 -15.93
CA GLN A 142 -21.24 -20.50 -16.41
C GLN A 142 -22.14 -20.98 -15.26
N LYS A 143 -21.61 -21.79 -14.36
CA LYS A 143 -22.36 -22.31 -13.21
C LYS A 143 -22.69 -21.22 -12.19
N HIS A 144 -21.81 -20.22 -12.02
CA HIS A 144 -21.94 -19.16 -11.01
C HIS A 144 -22.40 -17.83 -11.59
N SER A 145 -22.69 -17.74 -12.88
CA SER A 145 -23.45 -16.63 -13.47
C SER A 145 -24.94 -16.68 -13.07
N GLU A 146 -25.43 -17.84 -12.63
CA GLU A 146 -26.67 -17.94 -11.89
C GLU A 146 -26.38 -17.92 -10.39
N PRO A 147 -27.12 -17.11 -9.58
CA PRO A 147 -26.86 -17.01 -8.16
C PRO A 147 -27.06 -18.36 -7.47
N ILE A 148 -26.00 -18.90 -6.91
CA ILE A 148 -26.09 -20.08 -6.06
C ILE A 148 -26.63 -19.61 -4.72
N ILE A 149 -27.84 -20.06 -4.41
CA ILE A 149 -28.44 -19.77 -3.12
C ILE A 149 -28.07 -20.88 -2.16
N TYR A 150 -27.20 -20.54 -1.22
CA TYR A 150 -27.18 -21.25 0.04
C TYR A 150 -28.44 -20.86 0.81
N THR A 151 -29.25 -21.85 1.19
CA THR A 151 -30.38 -21.62 2.06
C THR A 151 -29.90 -21.22 3.44
N TYR A 152 -29.61 -19.94 3.57
CA TYR A 152 -29.32 -19.32 4.84
C TYR A 152 -30.66 -19.05 5.53
N ARG A 153 -30.99 -19.78 6.57
CA ARG A 153 -32.15 -19.50 7.37
C ARG A 153 -31.85 -18.35 8.32
N LYS A 154 -32.56 -17.23 8.07
CA LYS A 154 -32.89 -16.14 8.98
C LYS A 154 -31.94 -15.75 10.12
N ASP A 155 -31.49 -14.51 9.99
CA ASP A 155 -31.34 -13.47 11.02
C ASP A 155 -30.43 -13.69 12.24
N ASP A 156 -29.87 -14.87 12.49
CA ASP A 156 -28.96 -15.08 13.61
C ASP A 156 -27.86 -16.10 13.27
N ILE A 157 -26.60 -15.76 13.51
CA ILE A 157 -25.49 -16.70 13.34
C ILE A 157 -25.65 -17.96 14.20
N LYS A 158 -26.32 -17.85 15.35
CA LYS A 158 -26.61 -19.03 16.17
C LYS A 158 -27.55 -20.01 15.50
N GLN A 159 -28.44 -19.55 14.63
CA GLN A 159 -29.29 -20.40 13.79
C GLN A 159 -28.56 -20.88 12.53
N ALA A 160 -27.63 -20.08 11.99
CA ALA A 160 -26.79 -20.47 10.88
C ALA A 160 -25.85 -21.65 11.18
N GLU A 161 -25.42 -21.79 12.42
CA GLU A 161 -24.60 -22.92 12.88
C GLU A 161 -25.28 -24.28 12.68
N SER A 162 -26.61 -24.31 12.62
CA SER A 162 -27.38 -25.55 12.48
C SER A 162 -27.94 -25.81 11.08
N ASP A 163 -27.97 -24.79 10.20
CA ASP A 163 -28.79 -24.83 8.98
C ASP A 163 -27.98 -24.77 7.67
N ILE A 164 -26.67 -24.52 7.70
CA ILE A 164 -25.83 -24.62 6.52
C ILE A 164 -25.42 -26.08 6.34
N GLU A 165 -26.07 -26.74 5.40
CA GLU A 165 -25.72 -28.15 5.13
C GLU A 165 -24.58 -28.29 4.10
N PHE A 166 -24.52 -27.41 3.10
CA PHE A 166 -23.59 -27.56 1.97
C PHE A 166 -22.98 -26.22 1.55
N PHE A 167 -21.70 -26.29 1.18
CA PHE A 167 -20.96 -25.18 0.56
C PHE A 167 -20.50 -25.59 -0.84
N ASP A 168 -21.02 -24.94 -1.86
CA ASP A 168 -20.47 -25.12 -3.20
C ASP A 168 -19.03 -24.64 -3.22
N SER A 169 -18.15 -25.54 -3.64
CA SER A 169 -16.72 -25.38 -3.49
C SER A 169 -16.00 -25.84 -4.75
N ILE A 170 -14.82 -25.27 -4.96
CA ILE A 170 -13.86 -25.71 -5.95
C ILE A 170 -12.66 -26.25 -5.18
N ILE A 171 -12.37 -27.51 -5.37
CA ILE A 171 -11.23 -28.19 -4.77
C ILE A 171 -10.14 -28.30 -5.81
N CYS A 172 -8.96 -27.73 -5.54
CA CYS A 172 -7.84 -27.68 -6.48
C CYS A 172 -6.67 -28.52 -5.98
N TRP A 173 -6.03 -29.25 -6.89
CA TRP A 173 -4.83 -30.05 -6.60
C TRP A 173 -3.86 -30.04 -7.78
N ARG A 174 -2.62 -30.40 -7.52
CA ARG A 174 -1.60 -30.67 -8.53
C ARG A 174 -1.47 -32.17 -8.73
N ASN A 175 -1.53 -32.63 -9.97
CA ASN A 175 -1.06 -33.93 -10.39
C ASN A 175 0.46 -33.86 -10.60
N ILE A 176 1.23 -34.49 -9.73
CA ILE A 176 2.69 -34.40 -9.73
C ILE A 176 3.28 -35.01 -11.00
N LYS A 177 2.70 -36.09 -11.48
CA LYS A 177 3.22 -36.86 -12.64
C LYS A 177 3.14 -36.01 -13.92
N ASP A 178 2.00 -35.37 -14.15
CA ASP A 178 1.72 -34.64 -15.38
C ASP A 178 2.03 -33.12 -15.24
N ASP A 179 2.40 -32.70 -14.02
CA ASP A 179 2.60 -31.29 -13.61
C ASP A 179 1.42 -30.39 -13.98
N THR A 180 0.22 -30.92 -13.86
CA THR A 180 -1.03 -30.21 -14.16
C THR A 180 -1.73 -29.75 -12.87
N GLU A 181 -2.42 -28.63 -12.95
CA GLU A 181 -3.39 -28.22 -11.93
C GLU A 181 -4.77 -28.69 -12.35
N GLU A 182 -5.41 -29.41 -11.48
CA GLU A 182 -6.72 -30.01 -11.68
C GLU A 182 -7.69 -29.48 -10.64
N GLU A 183 -8.96 -29.46 -10.97
CA GLU A 183 -10.00 -28.98 -10.06
C GLU A 183 -11.30 -29.80 -10.20
N CYS A 184 -12.05 -29.88 -9.12
CA CYS A 184 -13.41 -30.39 -9.17
C CYS A 184 -14.39 -29.47 -8.44
N TYR A 185 -15.64 -29.51 -8.87
CA TYR A 185 -16.75 -28.82 -8.23
C TYR A 185 -17.46 -29.81 -7.30
N ALA A 186 -17.64 -29.42 -6.04
CA ALA A 186 -18.33 -30.23 -5.06
C ALA A 186 -19.13 -29.38 -4.08
N ALA A 187 -20.27 -29.87 -3.67
CA ALA A 187 -20.97 -29.38 -2.50
C ALA A 187 -20.38 -30.05 -1.26
N ILE A 188 -19.61 -29.30 -0.47
CA ILE A 188 -19.00 -29.81 0.76
C ILE A 188 -20.01 -29.69 1.89
N LYS A 189 -20.30 -30.78 2.55
CA LYS A 189 -21.21 -30.79 3.71
C LYS A 189 -20.46 -30.51 5.00
N LEU A 190 -21.03 -29.64 5.83
CA LEU A 190 -20.49 -29.32 7.15
C LEU A 190 -20.49 -30.55 8.05
N ASN A 191 -19.38 -30.76 8.75
CA ASN A 191 -19.11 -31.91 9.63
C ASN A 191 -19.13 -33.28 8.93
N ASP A 192 -18.97 -33.29 7.62
CA ASP A 192 -18.84 -34.48 6.80
C ASP A 192 -17.44 -34.58 6.18
N THR A 193 -17.13 -35.69 5.55
CA THR A 193 -15.86 -35.97 4.89
C THR A 193 -16.05 -35.89 3.38
N PHE A 194 -15.25 -35.06 2.74
CA PHE A 194 -15.09 -35.06 1.29
C PHE A 194 -13.95 -35.96 0.89
N GLU A 195 -14.10 -36.73 -0.19
CA GLU A 195 -13.05 -37.55 -0.76
C GLU A 195 -13.17 -37.63 -2.29
N ASN A 196 -12.05 -37.48 -2.99
CA ASN A 196 -11.90 -37.75 -4.42
C ASN A 196 -10.62 -38.52 -4.71
N GLU A 197 -10.17 -38.58 -5.98
CA GLU A 197 -8.93 -39.25 -6.37
C GLU A 197 -7.65 -38.61 -5.80
N ALA A 198 -7.66 -37.35 -5.46
CA ALA A 198 -6.48 -36.58 -5.06
C ALA A 198 -6.38 -36.33 -3.55
N VAL A 199 -7.52 -36.09 -2.88
CA VAL A 199 -7.51 -35.63 -1.49
C VAL A 199 -8.74 -36.12 -0.73
N LYS A 200 -8.56 -36.29 0.58
CA LYS A 200 -9.63 -36.49 1.54
C LYS A 200 -9.49 -35.48 2.68
N PHE A 201 -10.58 -34.87 3.15
CA PHE A 201 -10.60 -33.97 4.28
C PHE A 201 -11.99 -33.86 4.90
N SER A 202 -12.06 -33.30 6.12
CA SER A 202 -13.30 -32.98 6.81
C SER A 202 -13.47 -31.47 6.91
N PHE A 203 -14.67 -30.95 6.63
CA PHE A 203 -14.99 -29.54 6.82
C PHE A 203 -15.82 -29.37 8.10
N LYS A 204 -15.27 -28.64 9.06
CA LYS A 204 -15.79 -28.60 10.43
C LYS A 204 -16.06 -27.15 10.89
N TYR A 205 -16.99 -27.01 11.84
CA TYR A 205 -17.28 -25.77 12.53
C TYR A 205 -17.25 -25.94 14.04
N LYS A 206 -16.51 -25.09 14.72
CA LYS A 206 -16.44 -25.05 16.18
C LYS A 206 -15.99 -23.68 16.69
N ASN A 207 -16.63 -23.17 17.74
CA ASN A 207 -16.24 -21.91 18.40
C ASN A 207 -16.11 -20.74 17.40
N LYS A 208 -17.12 -20.50 16.58
CA LYS A 208 -17.16 -19.44 15.56
C LYS A 208 -16.03 -19.54 14.52
N THR A 209 -15.54 -20.75 14.27
CA THR A 209 -14.45 -20.98 13.33
C THR A 209 -14.82 -22.15 12.42
N TYR A 210 -14.80 -21.91 11.11
CA TYR A 210 -14.78 -22.97 10.11
C TYR A 210 -13.33 -23.36 9.86
N TYR A 211 -13.10 -24.64 9.68
CA TYR A 211 -11.77 -25.17 9.41
C TYR A 211 -11.80 -26.48 8.65
N ILE A 212 -10.71 -26.75 7.96
CA ILE A 212 -10.48 -27.99 7.25
C ILE A 212 -9.56 -28.86 8.13
N ASP A 213 -9.96 -30.09 8.36
CA ASP A 213 -9.27 -31.03 9.23
C ASP A 213 -9.10 -32.40 8.54
N ASP A 214 -8.32 -33.27 9.14
CA ASP A 214 -8.11 -34.65 8.67
C ASP A 214 -7.69 -34.69 7.19
N ILE A 215 -6.80 -33.80 6.77
CA ILE A 215 -6.35 -33.67 5.39
C ILE A 215 -5.39 -34.80 5.07
N GLU A 216 -5.79 -35.64 4.09
CA GLU A 216 -5.01 -36.78 3.57
C GLU A 216 -4.82 -36.57 2.06
N GLU A 217 -3.59 -36.32 1.62
CA GLU A 217 -3.21 -36.28 0.22
C GLU A 217 -2.95 -37.69 -0.31
N LYS A 218 -3.54 -38.03 -1.46
CA LYS A 218 -3.31 -39.33 -2.08
C LYS A 218 -2.01 -39.34 -2.87
N ASN A 219 -1.39 -40.52 -3.00
CA ASN A 219 -0.09 -40.68 -3.66
C ASN A 219 -0.14 -40.13 -5.11
N GLY A 220 0.81 -39.28 -5.44
CA GLY A 220 0.91 -38.62 -6.77
C GLY A 220 0.19 -37.28 -6.90
N PHE A 221 -0.47 -36.79 -5.84
CA PHE A 221 -1.19 -35.54 -5.82
C PHE A 221 -0.75 -34.62 -4.68
N GLU A 222 -0.83 -33.33 -4.90
CA GLU A 222 -0.65 -32.28 -3.89
C GLU A 222 -1.92 -31.45 -3.79
N PHE A 223 -2.56 -31.45 -2.65
CA PHE A 223 -3.73 -30.61 -2.41
C PHE A 223 -3.32 -29.14 -2.32
N LEU A 224 -3.92 -28.26 -3.14
CA LEU A 224 -3.55 -26.85 -3.20
C LEU A 224 -4.48 -25.98 -2.36
N ASN A 225 -5.76 -25.98 -2.66
CA ASN A 225 -6.70 -25.09 -1.99
C ASN A 225 -8.15 -25.56 -2.13
N ILE A 226 -9.01 -24.98 -1.29
CA ILE A 226 -10.46 -25.02 -1.44
C ILE A 226 -10.94 -23.58 -1.59
N LYS A 227 -11.69 -23.32 -2.65
CA LYS A 227 -12.37 -22.05 -2.87
C LYS A 227 -13.84 -22.23 -2.55
N ILE A 228 -14.34 -21.45 -1.62
CA ILE A 228 -15.76 -21.35 -1.29
C ILE A 228 -16.19 -19.93 -1.70
N PRO A 229 -16.64 -19.69 -2.93
CA PRO A 229 -16.88 -18.35 -3.44
C PRO A 229 -17.95 -17.58 -2.66
N THR A 230 -18.91 -18.32 -2.09
CA THR A 230 -20.01 -17.74 -1.34
C THR A 230 -20.24 -18.54 -0.06
N MET A 231 -19.74 -18.05 1.06
CA MET A 231 -20.04 -18.60 2.40
C MET A 231 -21.21 -17.91 3.07
N PHE A 232 -21.33 -16.61 2.88
CA PHE A 232 -22.34 -15.77 3.50
C PHE A 232 -22.97 -14.86 2.47
N MET A 233 -24.27 -14.66 2.56
CA MET A 233 -25.04 -13.79 1.68
C MET A 233 -25.92 -12.87 2.48
N MET A 234 -26.12 -11.66 1.98
CA MET A 234 -27.02 -10.67 2.57
C MET A 234 -27.81 -9.97 1.46
N LYS A 235 -29.13 -10.05 1.53
CA LYS A 235 -30.01 -9.36 0.60
C LYS A 235 -29.83 -7.85 0.75
N ASN A 236 -29.57 -7.15 -0.36
CA ASN A 236 -29.28 -5.71 -0.39
C ASN A 236 -28.15 -5.28 0.57
N GLY A 237 -27.29 -6.21 0.95
CA GLY A 237 -26.14 -5.93 1.80
C GLY A 237 -25.04 -5.15 1.05
N LYS A 238 -24.14 -4.59 1.82
CA LYS A 238 -22.90 -3.99 1.34
C LYS A 238 -21.73 -4.84 1.81
N MET A 239 -20.63 -4.81 1.10
CA MET A 239 -19.40 -5.50 1.48
C MET A 239 -18.33 -4.50 1.84
N VAL A 240 -17.54 -4.79 2.87
CA VAL A 240 -16.38 -4.00 3.26
C VAL A 240 -15.13 -4.83 3.10
N SER A 241 -14.20 -4.30 2.33
CA SER A 241 -12.88 -4.88 2.10
C SER A 241 -11.79 -4.01 2.71
N MET A 242 -10.75 -4.63 3.25
CA MET A 242 -9.53 -3.95 3.69
C MET A 242 -8.49 -3.78 2.55
N PHE A 243 -8.94 -3.72 1.33
CA PHE A 243 -8.05 -3.37 0.22
C PHE A 243 -7.69 -1.88 0.31
N GLY A 244 -6.39 -1.60 0.34
CA GLY A 244 -5.91 -0.25 0.61
C GLY A 244 -6.36 0.27 1.98
N GLU A 245 -6.89 1.47 2.03
CA GLU A 245 -7.41 2.08 3.27
C GLU A 245 -8.78 1.51 3.69
N GLY A 246 -9.48 0.92 2.76
CA GLY A 246 -10.79 0.30 2.94
C GLY A 246 -11.75 0.67 1.82
N ARG A 247 -12.62 -0.26 1.48
CA ARG A 247 -13.64 -0.11 0.45
C ARG A 247 -14.99 -0.55 0.95
N LEU A 248 -15.99 0.28 0.71
CA LEU A 248 -17.39 -0.09 0.82
C LEU A 248 -17.92 -0.38 -0.58
N ILE A 249 -18.26 -1.62 -0.84
CA ILE A 249 -18.74 -2.12 -2.11
C ILE A 249 -20.26 -2.25 -2.02
N ASN A 250 -20.97 -1.54 -2.90
CA ASN A 250 -22.43 -1.59 -2.97
C ASN A 250 -22.89 -2.72 -3.90
N SER A 251 -24.10 -3.22 -3.67
CA SER A 251 -24.70 -4.26 -4.51
C SER A 251 -25.33 -3.74 -5.81
N LYS A 252 -24.81 -2.65 -6.39
CA LYS A 252 -25.39 -2.06 -7.61
C LYS A 252 -25.02 -2.79 -8.87
N THR A 253 -23.77 -3.27 -8.95
CA THR A 253 -23.23 -3.96 -10.12
C THR A 253 -23.12 -5.45 -9.81
N SER A 254 -23.41 -6.31 -10.77
CA SER A 254 -23.26 -7.75 -10.62
C SER A 254 -21.83 -8.17 -10.94
N TYR A 255 -21.22 -8.93 -10.03
CA TYR A 255 -19.87 -9.52 -10.17
C TYR A 255 -19.97 -11.03 -10.00
N PRO A 256 -20.43 -11.76 -11.03
CA PRO A 256 -20.75 -13.20 -10.92
C PRO A 256 -19.54 -14.08 -10.63
N TRP A 257 -18.33 -13.65 -11.02
CA TRP A 257 -17.09 -14.37 -10.72
C TRP A 257 -16.46 -13.97 -9.38
N GLY A 258 -16.99 -12.92 -8.71
CA GLY A 258 -16.44 -12.37 -7.49
C GLY A 258 -15.11 -11.65 -7.68
N TYR A 259 -14.62 -11.09 -6.60
CA TYR A 259 -13.31 -10.47 -6.49
C TYR A 259 -12.54 -11.16 -5.35
N GLU A 260 -11.30 -11.54 -5.61
CA GLU A 260 -10.42 -12.15 -4.63
C GLU A 260 -9.40 -11.12 -4.15
N GLN A 261 -9.46 -10.78 -2.87
CA GLN A 261 -8.51 -9.83 -2.29
C GLN A 261 -7.13 -10.46 -2.14
N LYS A 262 -6.12 -9.85 -2.75
CA LYS A 262 -4.73 -10.34 -2.76
C LYS A 262 -3.79 -9.52 -1.88
N TYR A 263 -3.94 -8.19 -1.89
CA TYR A 263 -3.17 -7.29 -1.02
C TYR A 263 -4.08 -6.64 -0.01
N TYR A 264 -3.75 -6.80 1.24
CA TYR A 264 -4.55 -6.28 2.33
C TYR A 264 -3.65 -5.99 3.53
N VAL A 265 -4.04 -4.98 4.26
CA VAL A 265 -3.44 -4.72 5.56
C VAL A 265 -3.75 -5.86 6.51
N ARG A 266 -4.96 -6.42 6.43
CA ARG A 266 -5.46 -7.55 7.22
C ARG A 266 -6.49 -8.33 6.41
N ASN A 267 -6.46 -9.65 6.51
CA ASN A 267 -7.33 -10.54 5.73
C ASN A 267 -8.73 -10.65 6.35
N VAL A 268 -9.51 -9.59 6.18
CA VAL A 268 -10.83 -9.40 6.75
C VAL A 268 -11.83 -8.99 5.68
N GLY A 269 -13.02 -9.59 5.70
CA GLY A 269 -14.18 -9.16 4.93
C GLY A 269 -15.38 -8.93 5.82
N ILE A 270 -16.19 -7.92 5.53
CA ILE A 270 -17.41 -7.64 6.28
C ILE A 270 -18.58 -7.56 5.30
N LEU A 271 -19.64 -8.28 5.61
CA LEU A 271 -20.93 -8.19 4.94
C LEU A 271 -21.88 -7.45 5.88
N THR A 272 -22.47 -6.36 5.43
CA THR A 272 -23.15 -5.41 6.35
C THR A 272 -24.42 -4.79 5.77
N ASP A 273 -25.36 -4.52 6.65
CA ASP A 273 -26.43 -3.55 6.46
C ASP A 273 -26.49 -2.59 7.67
N GLU A 274 -27.57 -1.84 7.84
CA GLU A 274 -27.71 -0.88 8.94
C GLU A 274 -27.89 -1.57 10.31
N ASN A 275 -28.35 -2.82 10.34
CA ASN A 275 -28.75 -3.51 11.57
C ASN A 275 -27.75 -4.60 11.98
N LYS A 276 -26.98 -5.14 11.03
CA LYS A 276 -26.17 -6.32 11.24
C LYS A 276 -24.91 -6.33 10.36
N SER A 277 -23.85 -6.84 10.92
CA SER A 277 -22.61 -7.13 10.19
C SER A 277 -22.16 -8.56 10.46
N ILE A 278 -21.69 -9.22 9.40
CA ILE A 278 -20.99 -10.51 9.46
C ILE A 278 -19.54 -10.22 9.10
N LEU A 279 -18.65 -10.46 10.03
CA LEU A 279 -17.22 -10.32 9.83
C LEU A 279 -16.60 -11.70 9.67
N ILE A 280 -15.80 -11.86 8.62
CA ILE A 280 -14.94 -13.04 8.44
C ILE A 280 -13.48 -12.61 8.47
N GLU A 281 -12.65 -13.42 9.09
CA GLU A 281 -11.22 -13.19 9.19
C GLU A 281 -10.47 -14.50 9.02
N THR A 282 -9.49 -14.52 8.12
CA THR A 282 -8.50 -15.60 8.06
C THR A 282 -7.16 -15.11 8.61
N PRO A 283 -6.54 -15.86 9.55
CA PRO A 283 -5.28 -15.47 10.17
C PRO A 283 -4.08 -15.69 9.24
N TYR A 284 -4.28 -16.27 8.07
CA TYR A 284 -3.20 -16.68 7.19
C TYR A 284 -3.06 -15.75 5.99
N ILE A 285 -1.82 -15.37 5.70
CA ILE A 285 -1.48 -14.40 4.64
C ILE A 285 -1.87 -14.93 3.26
N ASP A 286 -1.79 -16.23 3.04
CA ASP A 286 -2.02 -16.86 1.74
C ASP A 286 -3.49 -17.18 1.43
N ASP A 287 -4.36 -17.09 2.43
CA ASP A 287 -5.81 -17.21 2.22
C ASP A 287 -6.36 -15.98 1.48
N ARG A 288 -7.54 -16.11 0.92
CA ARG A 288 -8.22 -15.05 0.16
C ARG A 288 -9.66 -14.88 0.60
N ILE A 289 -10.10 -13.62 0.69
CA ILE A 289 -11.51 -13.27 0.86
C ILE A 289 -12.09 -12.97 -0.51
N HIS A 290 -13.27 -13.50 -0.79
CA HIS A 290 -14.01 -13.29 -2.02
C HIS A 290 -15.17 -12.35 -1.80
N TYR A 291 -15.39 -11.46 -2.75
CA TYR A 291 -16.49 -10.50 -2.77
C TYR A 291 -17.29 -10.69 -4.04
N SER A 292 -18.57 -10.97 -3.92
CA SER A 292 -19.43 -11.13 -5.09
C SER A 292 -20.79 -10.46 -4.89
N VAL A 293 -21.39 -10.03 -6.00
CA VAL A 293 -22.76 -9.53 -6.05
C VAL A 293 -23.51 -10.35 -7.07
N CYS A 294 -24.59 -10.96 -6.65
CA CYS A 294 -25.46 -11.76 -7.50
C CYS A 294 -26.90 -11.26 -7.46
N GLU A 295 -27.66 -11.56 -8.51
CA GLU A 295 -29.08 -11.24 -8.62
C GLU A 295 -29.88 -12.54 -8.77
N LYS A 296 -30.94 -12.70 -8.00
CA LYS A 296 -31.87 -13.80 -8.11
C LYS A 296 -33.28 -13.29 -7.91
N ASP A 297 -34.19 -13.70 -8.79
CA ASP A 297 -35.62 -13.33 -8.75
C ASP A 297 -35.82 -11.80 -8.68
N GLY A 298 -34.94 -11.02 -9.33
CA GLY A 298 -34.95 -9.55 -9.29
C GLY A 298 -34.40 -8.94 -7.98
N GLU A 299 -33.89 -9.77 -7.07
CA GLU A 299 -33.30 -9.33 -5.80
C GLU A 299 -31.76 -9.46 -5.84
N LYS A 300 -31.07 -8.44 -5.30
CA LYS A 300 -29.61 -8.41 -5.23
C LYS A 300 -29.11 -8.89 -3.88
N PHE A 301 -28.05 -9.69 -3.94
CA PHE A 301 -27.36 -10.21 -2.78
C PHE A 301 -25.87 -9.89 -2.87
N SER A 302 -25.31 -9.37 -1.79
CA SER A 302 -23.87 -9.33 -1.58
C SER A 302 -23.43 -10.60 -0.88
N ALA A 303 -22.28 -11.13 -1.25
CA ALA A 303 -21.76 -12.36 -0.72
C ALA A 303 -20.27 -12.27 -0.38
N LEU A 304 -19.89 -12.94 0.70
CA LEU A 304 -18.49 -13.17 1.09
C LEU A 304 -18.18 -14.65 1.01
N GLY A 305 -17.00 -14.95 0.49
CA GLY A 305 -16.42 -16.26 0.44
C GLY A 305 -14.95 -16.28 0.87
N VAL A 306 -14.34 -17.44 0.83
CA VAL A 306 -12.93 -17.62 1.20
C VAL A 306 -12.27 -18.69 0.35
N THR A 307 -10.99 -18.50 0.04
CA THR A 307 -10.08 -19.55 -0.39
C THR A 307 -9.20 -19.95 0.78
N PHE A 308 -9.27 -21.21 1.18
CA PHE A 308 -8.35 -21.81 2.11
C PHE A 308 -7.15 -22.37 1.34
N THR A 309 -6.00 -21.77 1.47
CA THR A 309 -4.77 -22.18 0.81
C THR A 309 -4.02 -23.18 1.68
N TYR A 310 -3.86 -24.41 1.19
CA TYR A 310 -3.12 -25.44 1.89
C TYR A 310 -1.68 -25.57 1.41
N ARG A 311 -1.49 -25.46 0.08
CA ARG A 311 -0.17 -25.44 -0.55
C ARG A 311 -0.06 -24.35 -1.60
N LEU A 312 1.13 -23.80 -1.74
CA LEU A 312 1.53 -22.97 -2.87
C LEU A 312 2.15 -23.87 -3.93
N ARG A 313 1.56 -23.87 -5.12
CA ARG A 313 2.00 -24.72 -6.23
C ARG A 313 3.44 -24.44 -6.64
N ALA A 314 4.21 -25.52 -6.86
CA ALA A 314 5.47 -25.49 -7.59
C ALA A 314 5.31 -26.08 -9.00
N PHE A 315 6.34 -25.96 -9.83
CA PHE A 315 6.37 -26.44 -11.21
C PHE A 315 7.54 -27.38 -11.46
N GLY A 316 7.38 -28.29 -12.45
CA GLY A 316 8.41 -29.26 -12.80
C GLY A 316 8.79 -30.14 -11.62
N ASN A 317 10.10 -30.22 -11.36
CA ASN A 317 10.65 -31.04 -10.27
C ASN A 317 10.65 -30.35 -8.89
N MET A 318 10.14 -29.11 -8.81
CA MET A 318 10.06 -28.40 -7.53
C MET A 318 8.89 -28.94 -6.69
N GLU A 319 9.07 -28.95 -5.39
CA GLU A 319 8.03 -29.34 -4.45
C GLU A 319 7.22 -28.12 -4.01
N SER A 320 5.89 -28.27 -3.96
CA SER A 320 4.98 -27.24 -3.48
C SER A 320 5.19 -26.96 -1.99
N ILE A 321 5.04 -25.70 -1.60
CA ILE A 321 5.19 -25.29 -0.19
C ILE A 321 3.88 -25.54 0.54
N LYS A 322 3.91 -26.30 1.62
CA LYS A 322 2.78 -26.42 2.52
C LYS A 322 2.66 -25.18 3.40
N VAL A 323 1.58 -24.42 3.18
CA VAL A 323 1.36 -23.14 3.86
C VAL A 323 0.91 -23.34 5.30
N ILE A 324 0.03 -24.34 5.52
CA ILE A 324 -0.65 -24.51 6.79
C ILE A 324 -1.12 -25.95 6.99
N ASN A 325 -1.22 -26.35 8.26
CA ASN A 325 -1.73 -27.66 8.63
C ASN A 325 -3.26 -27.69 8.77
N LYS A 326 -3.87 -26.55 9.12
CA LYS A 326 -5.30 -26.47 9.41
C LYS A 326 -5.87 -25.14 8.93
N PRO A 327 -6.26 -25.04 7.65
CA PRO A 327 -6.88 -23.83 7.12
C PRO A 327 -8.13 -23.46 7.93
N THR A 328 -8.23 -22.17 8.32
CA THR A 328 -9.31 -21.69 9.20
C THR A 328 -9.82 -20.34 8.80
N VAL A 329 -11.12 -20.09 9.02
CA VAL A 329 -11.73 -18.76 8.98
C VAL A 329 -12.58 -18.54 10.23
N LYS A 330 -12.34 -17.42 10.90
CA LYS A 330 -13.14 -16.96 12.05
C LYS A 330 -14.32 -16.14 11.56
N ILE A 331 -15.43 -16.22 12.30
CA ILE A 331 -16.65 -15.53 11.97
C ILE A 331 -17.21 -14.85 13.21
N GLU A 332 -17.66 -13.62 13.04
CA GLU A 332 -18.38 -12.90 14.08
C GLU A 332 -19.64 -12.23 13.52
N SER A 333 -20.73 -12.33 14.26
CA SER A 333 -21.93 -11.55 14.01
C SER A 333 -22.01 -10.38 14.97
N ILE A 334 -22.20 -9.21 14.43
CA ILE A 334 -22.16 -7.96 15.18
C ILE A 334 -23.44 -7.19 14.85
N LYS A 335 -24.12 -6.68 15.89
CA LYS A 335 -25.28 -5.82 15.72
C LYS A 335 -24.85 -4.42 15.28
N GLY A 336 -25.46 -3.92 14.21
CA GLY A 336 -25.16 -2.62 13.59
C GLY A 336 -24.29 -2.75 12.34
N ASN A 337 -23.97 -1.61 11.74
CA ASN A 337 -23.18 -1.51 10.52
C ASN A 337 -21.71 -1.91 10.74
N TRP A 338 -20.93 -1.92 9.64
CA TRP A 338 -19.52 -2.35 9.63
C TRP A 338 -18.63 -1.63 10.66
N GLN A 339 -18.91 -0.35 10.98
CA GLN A 339 -18.10 0.40 11.95
C GLN A 339 -18.14 -0.23 13.34
N LYS A 340 -19.21 -0.96 13.68
CA LYS A 340 -19.31 -1.70 14.95
C LYS A 340 -18.35 -2.90 15.03
N CYS A 341 -17.73 -3.29 13.93
CA CYS A 341 -16.68 -4.31 13.90
C CYS A 341 -15.29 -3.76 14.36
N ILE A 342 -15.08 -2.45 14.25
CA ILE A 342 -13.77 -1.82 14.48
C ILE A 342 -13.19 -2.08 15.88
N PRO A 343 -13.93 -1.95 16.99
CA PRO A 343 -13.39 -2.21 18.32
C PRO A 343 -12.82 -3.62 18.48
N MET A 344 -13.47 -4.61 17.85
CA MET A 344 -13.00 -6.00 17.88
C MET A 344 -11.74 -6.17 17.04
N LEU A 345 -11.69 -5.59 15.85
CA LEU A 345 -10.51 -5.64 14.97
C LEU A 345 -9.29 -4.94 15.58
N ARG A 346 -9.53 -3.91 16.38
CA ARG A 346 -8.49 -3.17 17.12
C ARG A 346 -8.00 -3.93 18.35
N SER A 347 -8.84 -4.79 18.93
CA SER A 347 -8.55 -5.49 20.17
C SER A 347 -7.28 -6.33 20.09
N GLY A 348 -6.43 -6.21 21.10
CA GLY A 348 -5.17 -6.96 21.22
C GLY A 348 -3.96 -6.36 20.51
N ILE A 349 -4.14 -5.35 19.66
CA ILE A 349 -3.01 -4.63 19.06
C ILE A 349 -2.48 -3.61 20.07
N LYS A 350 -1.18 -3.67 20.34
CA LYS A 350 -0.52 -2.74 21.29
C LYS A 350 0.34 -1.75 20.55
N LYS A 351 0.34 -0.50 20.99
CA LYS A 351 1.26 0.51 20.48
C LYS A 351 2.71 0.12 20.79
N ARG A 352 3.57 0.25 19.77
CA ARG A 352 5.00 -0.11 19.88
C ARG A 352 5.78 0.91 20.71
N THR A 353 5.53 2.20 20.48
CA THR A 353 6.29 3.32 21.04
C THR A 353 5.52 4.63 20.87
N ASP A 354 5.81 5.60 21.74
CA ASP A 354 5.34 6.99 21.61
C ASP A 354 6.39 7.92 20.98
N ALA A 355 7.53 7.38 20.55
CA ALA A 355 8.65 8.17 20.04
C ALA A 355 8.27 9.04 18.81
N TYR A 356 7.29 8.59 18.05
CA TYR A 356 6.83 9.25 16.82
C TYR A 356 5.54 10.06 16.97
N ASP A 357 5.12 10.30 18.20
CA ASP A 357 3.96 11.14 18.44
C ASP A 357 4.29 12.61 18.22
N ARG A 358 3.39 13.34 17.57
CA ARG A 358 3.54 14.78 17.32
C ARG A 358 4.89 15.15 16.68
N CYS A 359 5.36 14.37 15.71
CA CYS A 359 6.57 14.62 14.96
C CYS A 359 6.29 14.82 13.49
N ILE A 360 7.29 15.27 12.75
CA ILE A 360 7.30 15.37 11.30
C ILE A 360 8.26 14.31 10.75
N PHE A 361 7.81 13.57 9.75
CA PHE A 361 8.63 12.70 8.93
C PHE A 361 8.79 13.27 7.54
N TYR A 362 9.95 13.11 6.93
CA TYR A 362 10.16 13.45 5.51
C TYR A 362 11.37 12.74 4.93
N TYR A 363 11.28 12.44 3.64
CA TYR A 363 12.43 11.97 2.88
C TYR A 363 13.31 13.15 2.47
N TYR A 364 14.61 12.93 2.48
CA TYR A 364 15.58 13.85 1.89
C TYR A 364 16.49 13.06 0.95
N SER A 365 16.44 13.38 -0.35
CA SER A 365 17.25 12.70 -1.34
C SER A 365 18.66 13.25 -1.34
N ILE A 366 19.63 12.40 -1.02
CA ILE A 366 21.05 12.66 -1.26
C ILE A 366 21.34 12.50 -2.75
N CYS A 367 20.88 11.39 -3.35
CA CYS A 367 20.99 11.15 -4.78
C CYS A 367 19.88 10.18 -5.24
N SER A 368 19.13 10.54 -6.28
CA SER A 368 18.04 9.70 -6.79
C SER A 368 18.51 8.52 -7.61
N GLY A 369 19.75 8.54 -8.12
CA GLY A 369 20.31 7.47 -8.93
C GLY A 369 21.58 7.86 -9.69
N PRO A 370 22.13 6.96 -10.51
CA PRO A 370 23.33 7.21 -11.30
C PRO A 370 23.19 8.44 -12.21
N GLY A 371 24.16 9.34 -12.15
CA GLY A 371 24.17 10.55 -12.98
C GLY A 371 23.30 11.71 -12.49
N GLU A 372 22.51 11.49 -11.43
CA GLU A 372 21.64 12.50 -10.85
C GLU A 372 22.40 13.46 -9.92
N HIS A 373 21.76 14.59 -9.59
CA HIS A 373 22.31 15.57 -8.66
C HIS A 373 22.58 14.95 -7.28
N VAL A 374 23.73 15.31 -6.70
CA VAL A 374 24.14 14.84 -5.38
C VAL A 374 24.04 15.99 -4.37
N ASN A 375 23.18 15.85 -3.39
CA ASN A 375 23.13 16.71 -2.22
C ASN A 375 24.17 16.25 -1.18
N THR A 376 24.70 17.20 -0.41
CA THR A 376 25.63 16.89 0.68
C THR A 376 24.90 16.63 1.99
N PHE A 377 25.54 15.92 2.93
CA PHE A 377 25.04 15.74 4.30
C PHE A 377 24.88 17.06 5.04
N LYS A 378 25.68 18.06 4.71
CA LYS A 378 25.56 19.43 5.26
C LYS A 378 24.29 20.13 4.78
N GLN A 379 23.92 19.98 3.50
CA GLN A 379 22.64 20.52 2.96
C GLN A 379 21.46 19.85 3.64
N ALA A 380 21.52 18.52 3.91
CA ALA A 380 20.49 17.83 4.67
C ALA A 380 20.36 18.40 6.11
N LEU A 381 21.48 18.66 6.79
CA LEU A 381 21.47 19.30 8.09
C LEU A 381 20.91 20.73 8.04
N ASP A 382 21.22 21.49 7.00
CA ASP A 382 20.69 22.84 6.84
C ASP A 382 19.17 22.84 6.62
N TYR A 383 18.64 21.84 5.90
CA TYR A 383 17.19 21.64 5.78
C TYR A 383 16.54 21.28 7.14
N ILE A 384 17.16 20.46 7.96
CA ILE A 384 16.72 20.19 9.34
C ILE A 384 16.58 21.48 10.14
N LYS A 385 17.57 22.39 10.05
CA LYS A 385 17.52 23.68 10.73
C LYS A 385 16.36 24.54 10.26
N GLN A 386 16.12 24.59 8.95
CA GLN A 386 15.00 25.33 8.35
C GLN A 386 13.66 24.80 8.89
N VAL A 387 13.44 23.46 8.88
CA VAL A 387 12.24 22.84 9.45
C VAL A 387 12.07 23.17 10.93
N TYR A 388 13.15 23.13 11.70
CA TYR A 388 13.12 23.47 13.13
C TYR A 388 12.66 24.91 13.36
N TYR A 389 13.22 25.86 12.60
CA TYR A 389 12.88 27.28 12.75
C TYR A 389 11.47 27.59 12.30
N VAL A 390 11.05 27.07 11.14
CA VAL A 390 9.70 27.29 10.60
C VAL A 390 8.62 26.72 11.53
N THR A 391 8.86 25.56 12.15
CA THR A 391 7.85 24.88 12.97
C THR A 391 7.88 25.28 14.45
N GLY A 392 8.83 26.10 14.86
CA GLY A 392 9.02 26.43 16.26
C GLY A 392 9.59 25.26 17.10
N GLY A 393 10.26 24.30 16.44
CA GLY A 393 11.02 23.25 17.12
C GLY A 393 10.31 21.89 17.23
N ILE A 394 9.45 21.53 16.30
CA ILE A 394 8.83 20.20 16.23
C ILE A 394 9.89 19.11 16.21
N LYS A 395 9.59 17.95 16.81
CA LYS A 395 10.42 16.76 16.62
C LYS A 395 10.33 16.29 15.16
N GLN A 396 11.49 15.96 14.58
CA GLN A 396 11.56 15.61 13.16
C GLN A 396 12.40 14.36 12.94
N PHE A 397 11.97 13.56 11.97
CA PHE A 397 12.70 12.40 11.48
C PHE A 397 12.93 12.59 9.98
N MET A 398 14.18 12.77 9.60
CA MET A 398 14.60 12.87 8.21
C MET A 398 15.10 11.52 7.74
N ILE A 399 14.45 10.96 6.72
CA ILE A 399 14.90 9.72 6.06
C ILE A 399 15.83 10.10 4.91
N LEU A 400 17.11 9.81 5.05
CA LEU A 400 18.09 10.01 3.98
C LEU A 400 17.98 8.89 2.94
N CYS A 401 17.59 9.25 1.71
CA CYS A 401 17.54 8.34 0.59
C CYS A 401 18.75 8.52 -0.31
N GLY A 402 19.26 7.43 -0.91
CA GLY A 402 20.37 7.47 -1.85
C GLY A 402 21.69 7.95 -1.24
N TRP A 403 21.87 7.70 0.04
CA TRP A 403 23.08 8.05 0.79
C TRP A 403 24.25 7.11 0.53
N GLN A 404 23.98 5.94 -0.11
CA GLN A 404 24.92 4.88 -0.40
C GLN A 404 25.15 4.69 -1.91
N HIS A 405 26.24 4.08 -2.28
CA HIS A 405 26.62 3.62 -3.63
C HIS A 405 26.35 4.65 -4.73
N GLU A 406 25.51 4.30 -5.72
CA GLU A 406 25.16 5.18 -6.84
C GLU A 406 23.87 5.97 -6.61
N GLY A 407 23.25 5.86 -5.44
CA GLY A 407 22.05 6.57 -5.06
C GLY A 407 20.95 5.66 -4.54
N HIS A 408 19.70 6.15 -4.60
CA HIS A 408 18.54 5.46 -4.08
C HIS A 408 18.39 4.06 -4.68
N ASP A 409 18.10 3.09 -3.85
CA ASP A 409 17.93 1.67 -4.21
C ASP A 409 19.04 1.09 -5.09
N THR A 410 20.29 1.36 -4.70
CA THR A 410 21.46 0.78 -5.36
C THR A 410 22.38 0.11 -4.34
N GLY A 411 23.12 -0.90 -4.79
CA GLY A 411 24.18 -1.55 -4.01
C GLY A 411 23.73 -2.68 -3.08
N TYR A 412 22.44 -2.87 -2.85
CA TYR A 412 21.94 -3.88 -1.90
C TYR A 412 22.44 -5.31 -2.24
N PRO A 413 22.80 -6.09 -1.18
CA PRO A 413 22.60 -5.87 0.24
C PRO A 413 23.72 -5.04 0.95
N ASP A 414 24.72 -4.55 0.24
CA ASP A 414 25.77 -3.70 0.81
C ASP A 414 25.31 -2.23 0.89
N VAL A 415 25.50 -1.61 2.06
CA VAL A 415 25.19 -0.19 2.29
C VAL A 415 26.38 0.56 2.88
N PHE A 416 27.59 -0.03 2.77
CA PHE A 416 28.76 0.45 3.52
C PHE A 416 29.67 1.39 2.72
N LYS A 417 29.30 1.68 1.47
CA LYS A 417 29.95 2.71 0.66
C LYS A 417 29.02 3.93 0.63
N LEU A 418 29.49 5.07 1.10
CA LEU A 418 28.76 6.33 0.97
C LEU A 418 28.72 6.79 -0.48
N LYS A 419 27.67 7.53 -0.84
CA LYS A 419 27.56 8.16 -2.17
C LYS A 419 28.68 9.16 -2.37
N ASP A 420 29.43 9.00 -3.47
CA ASP A 420 30.50 9.92 -3.83
C ASP A 420 29.94 11.36 -4.02
N GLY A 421 30.63 12.34 -3.43
CA GLY A 421 30.21 13.75 -3.45
C GLY A 421 29.23 14.16 -2.33
N ALA A 422 28.63 13.24 -1.59
CA ALA A 422 27.72 13.56 -0.48
C ALA A 422 28.48 14.06 0.78
N GLY A 423 29.71 13.61 0.98
CA GLY A 423 30.55 13.91 2.12
C GLY A 423 31.26 12.69 2.68
N THR A 424 32.05 12.88 3.72
CA THR A 424 32.78 11.80 4.41
C THR A 424 31.91 11.16 5.52
N LEU A 425 32.30 9.99 6.02
CA LEU A 425 31.65 9.34 7.15
C LEU A 425 31.76 10.18 8.42
N GLU A 426 32.88 10.90 8.63
CA GLU A 426 33.07 11.80 9.75
C GLU A 426 32.07 12.97 9.66
N GLU A 427 31.96 13.63 8.51
CA GLU A 427 30.98 14.71 8.28
C GLU A 427 29.54 14.22 8.50
N LEU A 428 29.20 13.01 8.04
CA LEU A 428 27.88 12.43 8.25
C LEU A 428 27.58 12.24 9.76
N ARG A 429 28.52 11.69 10.52
CA ARG A 429 28.38 11.51 11.98
C ARG A 429 28.25 12.84 12.72
N ASP A 430 29.01 13.85 12.30
CA ASP A 430 28.88 15.21 12.83
C ASP A 430 27.49 15.79 12.54
N CYS A 431 26.95 15.58 11.33
CA CYS A 431 25.61 16.00 10.99
C CYS A 431 24.55 15.28 11.81
N ILE A 432 24.66 13.97 12.05
CA ILE A 432 23.77 13.20 12.93
C ILE A 432 23.77 13.75 14.35
N SER A 433 24.97 14.04 14.89
CA SER A 433 25.12 14.61 16.22
C SER A 433 24.54 16.02 16.32
N GLU A 434 24.81 16.87 15.34
CA GLU A 434 24.35 18.25 15.30
C GLU A 434 22.82 18.33 15.13
N ALA A 435 22.21 17.44 14.32
CA ALA A 435 20.78 17.37 14.11
C ALA A 435 19.97 17.24 15.42
N LYS A 436 20.51 16.54 16.42
CA LYS A 436 19.89 16.38 17.75
C LYS A 436 19.63 17.72 18.46
N LYS A 437 20.48 18.75 18.22
CA LYS A 437 20.27 20.10 18.76
C LYS A 437 19.04 20.80 18.19
N TYR A 438 18.60 20.35 17.03
CA TYR A 438 17.41 20.84 16.32
C TYR A 438 16.23 19.87 16.45
N ASN A 439 16.19 19.10 17.54
CA ASN A 439 15.15 18.12 17.82
C ASN A 439 14.89 17.15 16.64
N ALA A 440 15.96 16.76 15.95
CA ALA A 440 15.90 15.94 14.76
C ALA A 440 16.69 14.64 14.90
N CYS A 441 16.12 13.57 14.36
CA CYS A 441 16.79 12.30 14.10
C CYS A 441 17.02 12.16 12.60
N MET A 442 18.27 11.99 12.18
CA MET A 442 18.61 11.55 10.84
C MET A 442 18.50 10.03 10.81
N THR A 443 17.56 9.51 10.05
CA THR A 443 17.40 8.08 9.79
C THR A 443 17.72 7.77 8.33
N PHE A 444 17.88 6.52 7.96
CA PHE A 444 18.46 6.14 6.69
C PHE A 444 17.53 5.16 5.99
N HIS A 445 17.31 5.39 4.70
CA HIS A 445 16.60 4.46 3.84
C HIS A 445 17.49 3.25 3.55
N ASP A 446 16.97 2.06 3.76
CA ASP A 446 17.61 0.78 3.49
C ASP A 446 16.56 -0.24 3.02
N ASN A 447 16.99 -1.35 2.45
CA ASN A 447 16.12 -2.42 1.99
C ASN A 447 16.72 -3.80 2.36
N TYR A 448 15.87 -4.70 2.83
CA TYR A 448 16.22 -6.08 3.22
C TYR A 448 15.51 -7.13 2.37
N ASP A 449 14.76 -6.70 1.36
CA ASP A 449 14.09 -7.59 0.40
C ASP A 449 14.88 -7.71 -0.91
N ASP A 450 15.60 -6.65 -1.31
CA ASP A 450 16.22 -6.54 -2.64
C ASP A 450 17.72 -6.83 -2.63
N MET A 451 18.18 -7.48 -3.69
CA MET A 451 19.57 -7.61 -4.06
C MET A 451 19.74 -7.37 -5.57
N TYR A 452 20.88 -6.81 -5.97
CA TYR A 452 21.17 -6.49 -7.36
C TYR A 452 22.41 -7.25 -7.84
N GLU A 453 22.31 -7.99 -8.95
CA GLU A 453 23.38 -8.88 -9.44
C GLU A 453 24.58 -8.13 -10.02
N ASP A 454 24.37 -6.93 -10.53
CA ASP A 454 25.36 -6.14 -11.26
C ASP A 454 26.33 -5.32 -10.40
N ASN A 455 26.15 -5.30 -9.09
CA ASN A 455 26.87 -4.42 -8.16
C ASN A 455 28.11 -5.04 -7.49
N GLY A 456 28.38 -6.32 -7.71
CA GLY A 456 29.48 -7.06 -7.08
C GLY A 456 29.27 -7.43 -5.60
N TYR A 457 28.11 -7.10 -5.02
CA TYR A 457 27.75 -7.42 -3.63
C TYR A 457 26.61 -8.46 -3.54
N PHE A 458 26.20 -8.98 -4.68
CA PHE A 458 25.15 -9.98 -4.77
C PHE A 458 25.49 -11.26 -3.99
N GLU A 459 24.58 -11.71 -3.15
CA GLU A 459 24.74 -12.87 -2.30
C GLU A 459 23.89 -14.05 -2.80
N ALA A 460 24.36 -14.76 -3.82
CA ALA A 460 23.64 -15.84 -4.48
C ALA A 460 23.14 -16.94 -3.51
N ASP A 461 23.89 -17.23 -2.45
CA ASP A 461 23.53 -18.17 -1.38
C ASP A 461 22.36 -17.67 -0.49
N CYS A 462 22.04 -16.39 -0.58
CA CYS A 462 20.91 -15.77 0.11
C CYS A 462 19.75 -15.39 -0.83
N ALA A 463 19.81 -15.72 -2.12
CA ALA A 463 18.71 -15.47 -3.04
C ALA A 463 17.53 -16.42 -2.78
N ALA A 464 16.31 -15.89 -2.77
CA ALA A 464 15.09 -16.68 -2.70
C ALA A 464 14.84 -17.39 -4.03
N ILE A 465 14.30 -18.61 -3.95
CA ILE A 465 13.99 -19.44 -5.10
C ILE A 465 12.49 -19.40 -5.37
N ASN A 466 12.10 -19.20 -6.63
CA ASN A 466 10.71 -19.18 -7.06
C ASN A 466 10.15 -20.60 -7.26
N SER A 467 8.87 -20.70 -7.58
CA SER A 467 8.16 -21.97 -7.80
C SER A 467 8.66 -22.80 -8.99
N LYS A 468 9.56 -22.26 -9.81
CA LYS A 468 10.19 -22.96 -10.96
C LYS A 468 11.62 -23.40 -10.69
N GLY A 469 12.19 -23.05 -9.54
CA GLY A 469 13.57 -23.35 -9.18
C GLY A 469 14.58 -22.28 -9.64
N GLU A 470 14.14 -21.10 -10.03
CA GLU A 470 14.94 -19.97 -10.45
C GLU A 470 15.04 -18.94 -9.32
N TYR A 471 15.97 -17.99 -9.40
CA TYR A 471 15.96 -16.85 -8.50
C TYR A 471 14.63 -16.10 -8.59
N MET A 472 14.08 -15.77 -7.43
CA MET A 472 12.87 -14.95 -7.37
C MET A 472 13.22 -13.49 -7.65
N THR A 473 12.72 -12.97 -8.76
CA THR A 473 12.86 -11.55 -9.12
C THR A 473 11.61 -10.78 -8.70
N SER A 474 11.76 -9.48 -8.45
CA SER A 474 10.67 -8.55 -8.12
C SER A 474 10.54 -7.49 -9.22
N TRP A 475 10.78 -6.24 -8.88
CA TRP A 475 10.65 -5.12 -9.80
C TRP A 475 11.98 -4.76 -10.49
N ILE A 476 11.88 -3.89 -11.47
CA ILE A 476 13.03 -3.18 -12.05
C ILE A 476 13.01 -1.77 -11.47
N TRP A 477 14.08 -1.40 -10.81
CA TRP A 477 14.22 -0.09 -10.20
C TRP A 477 15.57 0.53 -10.55
N VAL A 478 15.98 1.59 -9.84
CA VAL A 478 17.24 2.32 -10.13
C VAL A 478 18.47 1.41 -10.12
N GLY A 479 18.52 0.43 -9.22
CA GLY A 479 19.59 -0.57 -9.13
C GLY A 479 19.55 -1.69 -10.19
N GLY A 480 18.55 -1.71 -11.06
CA GLY A 480 18.34 -2.76 -12.06
C GLY A 480 17.24 -3.73 -11.70
N VAL A 481 17.34 -4.97 -12.18
CA VAL A 481 16.40 -6.05 -11.83
C VAL A 481 16.70 -6.52 -10.41
N SER A 482 15.70 -6.45 -9.54
CA SER A 482 15.81 -6.89 -8.15
C SER A 482 15.62 -8.41 -8.05
N THR A 483 16.56 -9.08 -7.38
CA THR A 483 16.42 -10.45 -6.90
C THR A 483 16.03 -10.42 -5.42
N ILE A 484 15.00 -11.18 -5.04
CA ILE A 484 14.51 -11.19 -3.67
C ILE A 484 15.49 -11.91 -2.74
N MET A 485 15.82 -11.26 -1.63
CA MET A 485 16.60 -11.86 -0.56
C MET A 485 15.76 -12.86 0.24
N SER A 486 16.26 -14.06 0.38
CA SER A 486 15.73 -15.03 1.33
C SER A 486 16.16 -14.66 2.75
N LEU A 487 15.32 -13.93 3.46
CA LEU A 487 15.58 -13.59 4.86
C LEU A 487 15.80 -14.82 5.76
N PRO A 488 15.11 -15.98 5.55
CA PRO A 488 15.44 -17.22 6.25
C PRO A 488 16.90 -17.63 6.09
N LYS A 489 17.45 -17.60 4.86
CA LYS A 489 18.88 -17.91 4.60
C LYS A 489 19.77 -16.85 5.21
N TYR A 490 19.45 -15.58 5.01
CA TYR A 490 20.24 -14.44 5.49
C TYR A 490 20.35 -14.41 7.01
N CYS A 491 19.29 -14.73 7.73
CA CYS A 491 19.28 -14.86 9.17
C CYS A 491 20.04 -16.11 9.66
N LYS A 492 19.84 -17.27 9.02
CA LYS A 492 20.49 -18.54 9.44
C LYS A 492 22.00 -18.53 9.25
N THR A 493 22.49 -17.80 8.26
CA THR A 493 23.95 -17.63 8.02
C THR A 493 24.61 -16.61 8.96
N GLY A 494 23.84 -15.84 9.71
CA GLY A 494 24.35 -14.76 10.57
C GLY A 494 24.64 -13.45 9.84
N LYS A 495 24.53 -13.42 8.51
CA LYS A 495 24.83 -12.23 7.68
C LYS A 495 23.91 -11.06 8.01
N MET A 496 22.65 -11.31 8.29
CA MET A 496 21.69 -10.29 8.72
C MET A 496 22.15 -9.59 10.00
N GLN A 497 22.54 -10.35 11.02
CA GLN A 497 22.98 -9.82 12.30
C GLN A 497 24.28 -9.02 12.16
N GLU A 498 25.19 -9.51 11.29
CA GLU A 498 26.44 -8.80 11.00
C GLU A 498 26.18 -7.48 10.27
N ARG A 499 25.30 -7.47 9.25
CA ARG A 499 24.90 -6.25 8.54
C ARG A 499 24.30 -5.22 9.49
N VAL A 500 23.33 -5.59 10.32
CA VAL A 500 22.70 -4.68 11.30
C VAL A 500 23.75 -4.09 12.24
N LYS A 501 24.61 -4.94 12.85
CA LYS A 501 25.69 -4.50 13.73
C LYS A 501 26.64 -3.52 13.05
N LYS A 502 27.05 -3.82 11.81
CA LYS A 502 27.96 -2.98 11.03
C LYS A 502 27.31 -1.64 10.68
N THR A 503 26.03 -1.64 10.28
CA THR A 503 25.26 -0.43 9.95
C THR A 503 25.14 0.50 11.16
N VAL A 504 24.70 -0.03 12.30
CA VAL A 504 24.54 0.77 13.53
C VAL A 504 25.87 1.37 13.97
N ASN A 505 26.95 0.57 13.97
CA ASN A 505 28.28 1.04 14.36
C ASN A 505 28.86 2.04 13.37
N MET A 506 28.70 1.82 12.06
CA MET A 506 29.19 2.72 11.02
C MET A 506 28.52 4.09 11.12
N LEU A 507 27.21 4.13 11.22
CA LEU A 507 26.46 5.38 11.23
C LEU A 507 26.41 6.04 12.62
N GLY A 508 26.57 5.27 13.70
CA GLY A 508 26.44 5.79 15.07
C GLY A 508 24.99 6.15 15.43
N ILE A 509 24.03 5.45 14.86
CA ILE A 509 22.58 5.67 15.09
C ILE A 509 22.15 5.01 16.41
N ASP A 510 21.22 5.64 17.10
CA ASP A 510 20.74 5.21 18.42
C ASP A 510 19.20 5.40 18.61
N GLU A 511 18.48 5.86 17.61
CA GLU A 511 17.05 6.17 17.76
C GLU A 511 16.17 5.49 16.72
N SER A 512 16.43 5.69 15.43
CA SER A 512 15.54 5.24 14.35
C SER A 512 16.31 4.76 13.12
N TYR A 513 15.74 3.78 12.41
CA TYR A 513 16.21 3.30 11.11
C TYR A 513 15.04 2.94 10.22
N HIS A 514 15.06 3.36 8.96
CA HIS A 514 13.98 3.12 8.01
C HIS A 514 14.33 1.96 7.06
N ILE A 515 13.51 0.93 7.06
CA ILE A 515 13.64 -0.20 6.15
C ILE A 515 12.42 -0.22 5.22
N ASP A 516 12.69 0.07 3.97
CA ASP A 516 11.68 0.08 2.93
C ASP A 516 11.09 -1.31 2.71
N VAL A 517 9.87 -1.39 2.21
CA VAL A 517 9.06 -2.59 1.92
C VAL A 517 8.97 -3.67 3.00
N LEU A 518 9.71 -3.57 4.11
CA LEU A 518 9.78 -4.62 5.13
C LEU A 518 8.40 -5.01 5.69
N SER A 519 7.55 -4.03 5.95
CA SER A 519 6.25 -4.24 6.59
C SER A 519 5.08 -4.39 5.61
N CYS A 520 5.21 -3.97 4.37
CA CYS A 520 4.14 -4.05 3.37
C CYS A 520 4.22 -5.30 2.50
N GLU A 521 5.43 -5.78 2.18
CA GLU A 521 5.65 -6.96 1.38
C GLU A 521 5.57 -8.23 2.23
N ALA A 522 4.36 -8.55 2.70
CA ALA A 522 4.15 -9.71 3.57
C ALA A 522 4.22 -11.05 2.82
N ARG A 523 4.09 -11.04 1.48
CA ARG A 523 4.03 -12.26 0.66
C ARG A 523 5.35 -12.56 -0.02
N ARG A 524 6.33 -12.96 0.75
CA ARG A 524 7.59 -13.52 0.24
C ARG A 524 7.63 -15.00 0.55
N TYR A 525 8.13 -15.78 -0.39
CA TYR A 525 8.23 -17.25 -0.34
C TYR A 525 9.66 -17.66 -0.64
N ASP A 526 10.03 -18.87 -0.23
CA ASP A 526 11.27 -19.48 -0.69
C ASP A 526 11.05 -20.97 -0.97
N TYR A 527 11.08 -21.33 -2.24
CA TYR A 527 10.93 -22.71 -2.71
C TYR A 527 12.24 -23.52 -2.67
N ASP A 528 13.34 -22.94 -2.19
CA ASP A 528 14.57 -23.68 -2.01
C ASP A 528 14.30 -24.96 -1.22
N PRO A 529 14.72 -26.16 -1.72
CA PRO A 529 14.45 -27.42 -1.05
C PRO A 529 14.91 -27.51 0.40
N GLN A 530 15.91 -26.72 0.79
CA GLN A 530 16.42 -26.64 2.16
C GLN A 530 15.65 -25.67 3.05
N ILE A 531 14.84 -24.78 2.46
CA ILE A 531 14.09 -23.74 3.16
C ILE A 531 12.60 -24.04 3.16
N LYS A 532 11.94 -24.08 2.00
CA LYS A 532 10.50 -24.34 1.79
C LYS A 532 9.62 -23.57 2.76
N MET A 533 9.63 -22.24 2.66
CA MET A 533 8.89 -21.36 3.56
C MET A 533 7.81 -20.58 2.83
N ALA A 534 6.62 -20.59 3.40
CA ALA A 534 5.50 -19.74 3.01
C ALA A 534 5.60 -18.35 3.63
N ALA A 535 4.78 -17.42 3.16
CA ALA A 535 4.81 -16.02 3.59
C ALA A 535 4.66 -15.84 5.10
N GLN A 536 3.79 -16.61 5.73
CA GLN A 536 3.58 -16.53 7.19
C GLN A 536 4.85 -16.82 7.99
N GLU A 537 5.70 -17.74 7.50
CA GLU A 537 6.96 -18.07 8.14
C GLU A 537 8.05 -17.04 7.83
N VAL A 538 8.11 -16.55 6.59
CA VAL A 538 9.07 -15.50 6.17
C VAL A 538 8.85 -14.21 6.95
N VAL A 539 7.60 -13.85 7.24
CA VAL A 539 7.28 -12.67 8.08
C VAL A 539 7.96 -12.72 9.46
N GLU A 540 8.12 -13.91 10.06
CA GLU A 540 8.82 -14.02 11.35
C GLU A 540 10.33 -13.68 11.21
N TYR A 541 10.95 -13.97 10.06
CA TYR A 541 12.32 -13.54 9.77
C TYR A 541 12.41 -12.02 9.48
N LYS A 542 11.39 -11.44 8.84
CA LYS A 542 11.28 -9.98 8.72
C LYS A 542 11.20 -9.31 10.10
N LYS A 543 10.41 -9.85 11.02
CA LYS A 543 10.36 -9.39 12.42
C LYS A 543 11.68 -9.61 13.15
N ALA A 544 12.47 -10.62 12.79
CA ALA A 544 13.79 -10.84 13.38
C ALA A 544 14.76 -9.71 13.01
N VAL A 545 14.65 -9.11 11.83
CA VAL A 545 15.42 -7.90 11.46
C VAL A 545 15.10 -6.76 12.43
N VAL A 546 13.82 -6.51 12.69
CA VAL A 546 13.39 -5.47 13.65
C VAL A 546 13.99 -5.73 15.05
N LYS A 547 13.87 -6.98 15.53
CA LYS A 547 14.41 -7.37 16.83
C LYS A 547 15.94 -7.25 16.92
N GLU A 548 16.64 -7.40 15.81
CA GLU A 548 18.09 -7.23 15.79
C GLU A 548 18.47 -5.76 16.00
N PHE A 549 17.79 -4.81 15.32
CA PHE A 549 17.98 -3.37 15.56
C PHE A 549 17.63 -2.96 16.99
N GLU A 550 16.59 -3.56 17.58
CA GLU A 550 16.18 -3.30 18.97
C GLU A 550 17.29 -3.58 20.00
N LYS A 551 18.18 -4.53 19.74
CA LYS A 551 19.33 -4.84 20.63
C LYS A 551 20.29 -3.64 20.76
N TYR A 552 20.25 -2.73 19.81
CA TYR A 552 21.04 -1.50 19.79
C TYR A 552 20.24 -0.26 20.20
N GLY A 553 19.00 -0.43 20.68
CA GLY A 553 18.12 0.69 21.02
C GLY A 553 17.47 1.40 19.83
N VAL A 554 17.63 0.85 18.61
CA VAL A 554 17.13 1.45 17.37
C VAL A 554 15.74 0.92 17.07
N ILE A 555 14.80 1.83 16.80
CA ILE A 555 13.44 1.51 16.43
C ILE A 555 13.34 1.49 14.89
N VAL A 556 12.88 0.38 14.33
CA VAL A 556 12.67 0.27 12.88
C VAL A 556 11.35 0.93 12.49
N THR A 557 11.42 1.72 11.43
CA THR A 557 10.27 2.26 10.69
C THR A 557 10.25 1.63 9.30
N SER A 558 9.10 1.66 8.60
CA SER A 558 8.99 1.04 7.28
C SER A 558 7.97 1.76 6.39
N GLU A 559 7.83 1.31 5.16
CA GLU A 559 7.05 1.99 4.12
C GLU A 559 5.55 1.96 4.39
N ALA A 560 4.92 0.80 4.44
CA ALA A 560 3.48 0.69 4.65
C ALA A 560 3.13 -0.32 5.74
N ILE A 561 1.95 -0.19 6.31
CA ILE A 561 1.52 -1.08 7.38
C ILE A 561 0.89 -2.36 6.83
N SER A 562 1.25 -3.50 7.42
CA SER A 562 0.42 -4.69 7.43
C SER A 562 0.10 -5.10 8.87
N HIS A 563 -0.98 -5.85 9.07
CA HIS A 563 -1.39 -6.30 10.40
C HIS A 563 -0.30 -7.07 11.14
N ALA A 564 0.51 -7.84 10.42
CA ALA A 564 1.61 -8.61 10.98
C ALA A 564 2.67 -7.74 11.66
N PHE A 565 2.80 -6.49 11.26
CA PHE A 565 3.77 -5.53 11.79
C PHE A 565 3.15 -4.46 12.70
N ALA A 566 1.82 -4.47 12.88
CA ALA A 566 1.16 -3.57 13.81
C ALA A 566 1.67 -3.83 15.25
N GLY A 567 2.26 -2.81 15.86
CA GLY A 567 2.93 -2.91 17.17
C GLY A 567 4.32 -3.54 17.13
N VAL A 568 4.89 -3.83 15.95
CA VAL A 568 6.27 -4.29 15.73
C VAL A 568 7.16 -3.17 15.26
N ILE A 569 6.79 -2.47 14.17
CA ILE A 569 7.48 -1.26 13.71
C ILE A 569 7.02 -0.03 14.50
N GLY A 570 7.85 0.99 14.55
CA GLY A 570 7.56 2.22 15.27
C GLY A 570 6.70 3.21 14.50
N PHE A 571 6.83 3.21 13.18
CA PHE A 571 6.17 4.12 12.26
C PHE A 571 6.06 3.51 10.86
N ALA A 572 4.97 3.78 10.16
CA ALA A 572 4.80 3.45 8.74
C ALA A 572 4.72 4.74 7.90
N TRP A 573 5.51 4.81 6.80
CA TRP A 573 5.51 5.96 5.92
C TRP A 573 4.12 6.23 5.33
N ARG A 574 3.39 5.18 5.00
CA ARG A 574 2.01 5.27 4.51
C ARG A 574 1.18 4.09 5.00
N MET A 575 -0.12 4.18 4.86
CA MET A 575 -0.96 3.01 5.09
C MET A 575 -0.86 2.01 3.94
N THR A 576 -1.52 2.28 2.87
CA THR A 576 -1.46 1.56 1.60
C THR A 576 -2.04 2.48 0.55
N GLU A 577 -1.71 2.26 -0.71
CA GLU A 577 -2.27 3.07 -1.78
C GLU A 577 -3.78 2.91 -1.88
N SER A 578 -4.48 4.03 -1.76
CA SER A 578 -5.93 4.08 -1.67
C SER A 578 -6.64 4.40 -2.97
N LYS A 579 -5.90 4.71 -4.04
CA LYS A 579 -6.45 5.42 -5.22
C LYS A 579 -7.14 4.52 -6.25
N PHE A 580 -7.26 3.20 -6.00
CA PHE A 580 -7.90 2.32 -6.97
C PHE A 580 -9.35 2.07 -6.66
N LYS A 581 -10.21 2.29 -7.63
CA LYS A 581 -11.52 1.67 -7.66
C LYS A 581 -11.41 0.31 -8.35
N LEU A 582 -11.73 -0.73 -7.62
CA LEU A 582 -11.89 -2.06 -8.17
C LEU A 582 -13.23 -2.20 -8.90
N PHE A 583 -14.23 -1.47 -8.42
CA PHE A 583 -15.59 -1.44 -8.92
C PHE A 583 -16.05 0.01 -9.07
N SER A 584 -16.87 0.27 -10.07
CA SER A 584 -17.35 1.63 -10.38
C SER A 584 -18.19 2.26 -9.28
N ASP A 585 -18.82 1.45 -8.45
CA ASP A 585 -19.75 1.85 -7.39
C ASP A 585 -19.18 1.68 -5.97
N GLU A 586 -17.88 1.44 -5.84
CA GLU A 586 -17.22 1.41 -4.54
C GLU A 586 -16.98 2.81 -3.97
N ILE A 587 -17.01 2.88 -2.66
CA ILE A 587 -16.72 4.08 -1.88
C ILE A 587 -15.48 3.83 -1.03
N TYR A 588 -14.52 4.76 -1.06
CA TYR A 588 -13.39 4.75 -0.13
C TYR A 588 -13.87 5.01 1.29
N ILE A 589 -13.41 4.20 2.23
CA ILE A 589 -13.67 4.37 3.65
C ILE A 589 -12.37 4.22 4.46
N PRO A 590 -12.22 4.95 5.57
CA PRO A 590 -10.98 4.94 6.36
C PRO A 590 -10.90 3.74 7.32
N MET A 591 -11.25 2.54 6.86
CA MET A 591 -11.31 1.34 7.72
C MET A 591 -9.96 1.01 8.35
N THR A 592 -8.87 1.09 7.57
CA THR A 592 -7.53 0.83 8.07
C THR A 592 -7.13 1.87 9.12
N ALA A 593 -7.42 3.15 8.87
CA ALA A 593 -7.21 4.20 9.86
C ALA A 593 -8.02 3.98 11.13
N MET A 594 -9.29 3.62 11.01
CA MET A 594 -10.14 3.33 12.18
C MET A 594 -9.61 2.18 13.03
N ILE A 595 -8.88 1.23 12.44
CA ILE A 595 -8.27 0.12 13.19
C ILE A 595 -6.94 0.51 13.82
N TYR A 596 -6.06 1.21 13.09
CA TYR A 596 -4.65 1.37 13.48
C TYR A 596 -4.28 2.75 13.99
N HIS A 597 -5.10 3.78 13.77
CA HIS A 597 -4.83 5.12 14.30
C HIS A 597 -4.76 5.09 15.84
N GLY A 598 -3.80 5.80 16.41
CA GLY A 598 -3.49 5.75 17.83
C GLY A 598 -2.64 4.54 18.26
N ILE A 599 -2.45 3.54 17.39
CA ILE A 599 -1.65 2.34 17.67
C ILE A 599 -0.33 2.37 16.91
N VAL A 600 -0.39 2.60 15.60
CA VAL A 600 0.79 2.74 14.73
C VAL A 600 0.78 4.13 14.14
N PRO A 601 1.72 5.00 14.49
CA PRO A 601 1.89 6.27 13.81
C PRO A 601 2.22 6.02 12.33
N TYR A 602 1.56 6.74 11.44
CA TYR A 602 1.80 6.67 10.00
C TYR A 602 1.64 8.05 9.37
N ALA A 603 2.36 8.25 8.28
CA ALA A 603 2.13 9.41 7.44
C ALA A 603 1.01 9.10 6.44
N GLY A 604 0.27 10.12 6.07
CA GLY A 604 -0.81 9.95 5.13
C GLY A 604 -0.47 10.47 3.76
N GLU A 605 -0.91 9.76 2.73
CA GLU A 605 -0.94 10.23 1.35
C GLU A 605 -2.38 10.22 0.82
N GLY A 606 -2.72 11.21 -0.01
CA GLY A 606 -4.06 11.34 -0.59
C GLY A 606 -5.10 11.87 0.41
N THR A 607 -6.38 11.86 0.01
CA THR A 607 -7.48 12.47 0.76
C THR A 607 -7.59 11.94 2.19
N PHE A 608 -7.59 10.62 2.36
CA PHE A 608 -7.65 10.02 3.69
C PHE A 608 -6.33 10.12 4.45
N GLY A 609 -5.22 10.16 3.74
CA GLY A 609 -3.92 10.38 4.34
C GLY A 609 -3.83 11.70 5.08
N LEU A 610 -4.32 12.78 4.47
CA LEU A 610 -4.36 14.10 5.11
C LEU A 610 -5.20 14.12 6.38
N ILE A 611 -6.34 13.45 6.38
CA ILE A 611 -7.29 13.46 7.50
C ILE A 611 -7.05 12.37 8.55
N ASN A 612 -6.34 11.31 8.20
CA ASN A 612 -6.12 10.17 9.09
C ASN A 612 -4.67 10.05 9.55
N GLY A 613 -3.75 10.74 8.88
CA GLY A 613 -2.33 10.69 9.20
C GLY A 613 -2.05 11.26 10.58
N ALA A 614 -1.43 10.46 11.43
CA ALA A 614 -0.99 10.92 12.74
C ALA A 614 0.31 11.72 12.66
N VAL A 615 1.02 11.60 11.55
CA VAL A 615 2.33 12.19 11.35
C VAL A 615 2.42 12.74 9.95
N MET A 616 3.00 13.88 9.81
CA MET A 616 3.14 14.56 8.53
C MET A 616 4.40 14.28 7.80
N THR A 617 4.23 14.45 6.50
CA THR A 617 5.34 14.48 5.57
C THR A 617 5.50 15.86 4.96
N ILE A 618 6.73 16.25 4.73
CA ILE A 618 7.09 17.41 3.94
C ILE A 618 7.80 16.88 2.71
N PRO A 619 7.35 17.21 1.50
CA PRO A 619 8.13 16.92 0.31
C PRO A 619 9.47 17.66 0.38
N SER A 620 10.58 16.94 0.40
CA SER A 620 11.92 17.54 0.54
C SER A 620 12.39 18.35 -0.67
N TRP A 621 11.65 18.25 -1.77
CA TRP A 621 11.90 19.03 -2.99
C TRP A 621 11.12 20.36 -3.05
N ILE A 622 10.27 20.64 -2.06
CA ILE A 622 9.52 21.89 -1.95
C ILE A 622 10.21 22.76 -0.91
N ASP A 623 10.31 24.07 -1.17
CA ASP A 623 10.77 25.04 -0.17
C ASP A 623 9.88 24.95 1.07
N ILE A 624 10.48 24.81 2.23
CA ILE A 624 9.75 24.72 3.51
C ILE A 624 8.84 25.94 3.75
N GLU A 625 9.19 27.10 3.21
CA GLU A 625 8.37 28.30 3.28
C GLU A 625 7.06 28.15 2.50
N GLU A 626 7.09 27.47 1.35
CA GLU A 626 5.89 27.16 0.56
C GLU A 626 4.98 26.15 1.26
N SER A 627 5.54 25.28 2.11
CA SER A 627 4.81 24.25 2.86
C SER A 627 4.16 24.78 4.15
N LYS A 628 4.41 26.01 4.56
CA LYS A 628 3.89 26.58 5.82
C LYS A 628 2.37 26.44 5.98
N GLU A 629 1.62 26.71 4.93
CA GLU A 629 0.16 26.64 4.97
C GLU A 629 -0.29 25.23 5.35
N ASP A 630 0.18 24.21 4.67
CA ASP A 630 -0.16 22.82 4.94
C ASP A 630 0.36 22.36 6.31
N ILE A 631 1.57 22.73 6.68
CA ILE A 631 2.16 22.40 7.98
C ILE A 631 1.29 22.92 9.12
N PHE A 632 0.89 24.17 9.07
CA PHE A 632 0.20 24.81 10.18
C PHE A 632 -1.32 24.64 10.16
N LEU A 633 -1.95 24.48 9.01
CA LEU A 633 -3.40 24.29 8.93
C LEU A 633 -3.81 22.84 9.04
N LYS A 634 -2.97 21.89 8.56
CA LYS A 634 -3.30 20.47 8.51
C LYS A 634 -2.41 19.66 9.44
N THR A 635 -1.12 19.68 9.22
CA THR A 635 -0.11 18.86 9.87
C THR A 635 -0.10 18.88 11.36
N ILE A 636 0.29 20.01 11.89
CA ILE A 636 0.48 20.18 13.33
C ILE A 636 -0.84 20.01 14.07
N PRO A 637 -1.97 20.60 13.62
CA PRO A 637 -3.28 20.38 14.25
C PRO A 637 -3.73 18.91 14.25
N ILE A 638 -3.58 18.21 13.12
CA ILE A 638 -3.94 16.77 13.01
C ILE A 638 -3.06 15.94 13.93
N GLY A 639 -1.76 16.24 14.01
CA GLY A 639 -0.82 15.57 14.91
C GLY A 639 -1.20 15.65 16.39
N MET A 640 -2.06 16.59 16.80
CA MET A 640 -2.60 16.63 18.16
C MET A 640 -3.60 15.51 18.46
N LEU A 641 -4.10 14.83 17.42
CA LEU A 641 -5.01 13.70 17.51
C LEU A 641 -4.29 12.33 17.40
N CYS A 642 -2.98 12.32 17.22
CA CYS A 642 -2.18 11.13 16.87
C CYS A 642 -2.34 9.93 17.82
N ASN A 643 -2.67 10.18 19.09
CA ASN A 643 -2.86 9.14 20.11
C ASN A 643 -4.33 8.77 20.35
N GLN A 644 -5.24 9.36 19.60
CA GLN A 644 -6.67 9.12 19.76
C GLN A 644 -7.15 8.06 18.78
N ASN A 645 -8.09 7.23 19.21
CA ASN A 645 -8.77 6.31 18.32
C ASN A 645 -9.77 7.07 17.44
N ILE A 646 -9.91 6.64 16.19
CA ILE A 646 -11.03 7.05 15.35
C ILE A 646 -12.22 6.17 15.74
N GLU A 647 -13.30 6.81 16.21
CA GLU A 647 -14.49 6.12 16.69
C GLU A 647 -15.61 6.07 15.67
N ASP A 648 -15.69 7.07 14.80
CA ASP A 648 -16.72 7.14 13.79
C ASP A 648 -16.27 7.93 12.56
N TYR A 649 -16.94 7.70 11.44
CA TYR A 649 -16.72 8.37 10.18
C TYR A 649 -18.02 8.58 9.44
N GLU A 650 -18.25 9.83 9.02
CA GLU A 650 -19.40 10.24 8.23
C GLU A 650 -18.92 10.93 6.95
N ILE A 651 -19.63 10.75 5.86
CA ILE A 651 -19.41 11.47 4.60
C ILE A 651 -20.73 12.02 4.08
N ASP A 652 -20.75 13.29 3.70
CA ASP A 652 -21.89 13.94 3.05
C ASP A 652 -21.37 14.77 1.86
N GLY A 653 -21.57 14.26 0.65
CA GLY A 653 -20.98 14.82 -0.56
C GLY A 653 -19.45 14.80 -0.50
N TYR A 654 -18.84 15.99 -0.51
CA TYR A 654 -17.39 16.18 -0.38
C TYR A 654 -16.95 16.52 1.06
N ILE A 655 -17.87 16.50 2.02
CA ILE A 655 -17.57 16.79 3.42
C ILE A 655 -17.30 15.47 4.16
N HIS A 656 -16.07 15.32 4.61
CA HIS A 656 -15.63 14.21 5.46
C HIS A 656 -15.62 14.63 6.92
N LYS A 657 -16.21 13.83 7.78
CA LYS A 657 -16.21 14.06 9.23
C LYS A 657 -15.66 12.83 9.92
N ILE A 658 -14.54 13.01 10.59
CA ILE A 658 -13.85 11.96 11.34
C ILE A 658 -13.95 12.31 12.82
N ILE A 659 -14.48 11.38 13.59
CA ILE A 659 -14.70 11.54 15.03
C ILE A 659 -13.67 10.71 15.77
N TYR A 660 -12.91 11.38 16.61
CA TYR A 660 -11.94 10.79 17.53
C TYR A 660 -12.50 10.75 18.95
N SER A 661 -11.82 10.04 19.85
CA SER A 661 -12.22 9.93 21.26
C SER A 661 -12.45 11.30 21.93
N ASP A 662 -11.57 12.27 21.70
CA ASP A 662 -11.63 13.62 22.25
C ASP A 662 -11.44 14.72 21.19
N GLY A 663 -11.87 14.45 19.96
CA GLY A 663 -11.70 15.42 18.89
C GLY A 663 -12.45 15.08 17.62
N LYS A 664 -12.31 15.93 16.64
CA LYS A 664 -12.86 15.70 15.29
C LYS A 664 -12.10 16.46 14.23
N ILE A 665 -12.12 15.92 13.03
CA ILE A 665 -11.75 16.61 11.79
C ILE A 665 -13.00 16.74 10.93
N ILE A 666 -13.21 17.90 10.36
CA ILE A 666 -14.17 18.13 9.27
C ILE A 666 -13.34 18.66 8.10
N TYR A 667 -13.39 17.95 6.99
CA TYR A 667 -12.64 18.30 5.79
C TYR A 667 -13.58 18.44 4.60
N ASP A 668 -13.55 19.60 3.99
CA ASP A 668 -14.23 19.90 2.72
C ASP A 668 -13.24 19.68 1.58
N GLU A 669 -13.39 18.54 0.89
CA GLU A 669 -12.49 18.13 -0.18
C GLU A 669 -12.59 19.05 -1.40
N GLU A 670 -13.77 19.63 -1.67
CA GLU A 670 -13.98 20.51 -2.82
C GLU A 670 -13.27 21.87 -2.65
N ASN A 671 -13.28 22.42 -1.44
CA ASN A 671 -12.70 23.73 -1.13
C ASN A 671 -11.32 23.64 -0.47
N ASP A 672 -10.82 22.42 -0.21
CA ASP A 672 -9.59 22.15 0.56
C ASP A 672 -9.56 22.90 1.90
N ASP A 673 -10.72 22.97 2.59
CA ASP A 673 -10.84 23.62 3.91
C ASP A 673 -10.97 22.58 5.02
N ILE A 674 -10.27 22.82 6.11
CA ILE A 674 -10.21 21.89 7.24
C ILE A 674 -10.53 22.59 8.56
N THR A 675 -11.33 21.92 9.37
CA THR A 675 -11.55 22.24 10.79
C THR A 675 -11.05 21.09 11.65
N VAL A 676 -10.14 21.39 12.56
CA VAL A 676 -9.60 20.42 13.54
C VAL A 676 -9.98 20.88 14.94
N VAL A 677 -10.62 19.97 15.68
CA VAL A 677 -10.99 20.20 17.09
C VAL A 677 -10.32 19.11 17.94
N CYS A 678 -9.72 19.51 19.06
CA CYS A 678 -9.12 18.58 20.03
C CYS A 678 -9.43 19.08 21.44
N ASN A 679 -9.91 18.20 22.32
CA ASN A 679 -10.27 18.52 23.72
C ASN A 679 -11.20 19.76 23.82
N GLY A 680 -12.18 19.85 22.94
CA GLY A 680 -13.12 20.96 22.88
C GLY A 680 -12.56 22.30 22.36
N SER A 681 -11.28 22.35 21.99
CA SER A 681 -10.63 23.54 21.43
C SER A 681 -10.50 23.43 19.91
N ILE A 682 -10.85 24.49 19.19
CA ILE A 682 -10.60 24.59 17.76
C ILE A 682 -9.12 24.86 17.55
N LEU A 683 -8.43 23.98 16.87
CA LEU A 683 -7.01 24.09 16.54
C LEU A 683 -6.79 24.73 15.18
N THR A 684 -7.67 24.40 14.22
CA THR A 684 -7.67 24.98 12.87
C THR A 684 -9.09 25.19 12.41
N GLN A 685 -9.34 26.33 11.77
CA GLN A 685 -10.60 26.66 11.11
C GLN A 685 -10.44 27.85 10.20
N ALA A 686 -11.08 27.83 9.02
CA ALA A 686 -11.17 28.96 8.09
C ALA A 686 -9.80 29.61 7.80
N GLY A 687 -8.82 28.83 7.45
CA GLY A 687 -7.47 29.30 7.10
C GLY A 687 -6.64 29.84 8.27
N ASN A 688 -7.03 29.57 9.52
CA ASN A 688 -6.28 29.99 10.70
C ASN A 688 -6.03 28.79 11.61
N SER A 689 -4.85 28.78 12.27
CA SER A 689 -4.54 27.78 13.30
C SER A 689 -3.92 28.39 14.54
N PHE A 690 -4.14 27.73 15.68
CA PHE A 690 -3.48 28.09 16.94
C PHE A 690 -3.41 26.87 17.84
N VAL A 691 -2.21 26.37 18.07
CA VAL A 691 -1.96 25.14 18.80
C VAL A 691 -0.87 25.32 19.85
N LYS A 692 -0.86 24.46 20.87
CA LYS A 692 0.23 24.40 21.84
C LYS A 692 1.54 24.06 21.11
N GLY A 693 2.56 24.87 21.35
CA GLY A 693 3.91 24.68 20.78
C GLY A 693 4.64 23.48 21.37
N PHE A 694 5.88 23.30 20.95
CA PHE A 694 6.72 22.15 21.32
C PHE A 694 7.57 22.41 22.58
N LYS A 695 7.61 23.64 23.06
CA LYS A 695 8.23 24.05 24.32
C LYS A 695 7.16 24.52 25.29
N GLU A 696 7.49 24.46 26.60
CA GLU A 696 6.59 24.98 27.63
C GLU A 696 6.28 26.46 27.38
N LYS A 697 5.05 26.87 27.71
CA LYS A 697 4.56 28.26 27.57
C LYS A 697 4.62 28.83 26.15
N GLN A 698 4.69 28.00 25.13
CA GLN A 698 4.66 28.42 23.73
C GLN A 698 3.40 27.94 23.05
N TYR A 699 2.90 28.78 22.13
CA TYR A 699 1.88 28.46 21.14
C TYR A 699 2.37 28.86 19.76
N ILE A 700 1.99 28.09 18.78
CA ILE A 700 2.28 28.37 17.38
C ILE A 700 0.98 28.49 16.61
N GLY A 701 0.98 29.30 15.58
CA GLY A 701 -0.19 29.50 14.77
C GLY A 701 0.14 30.00 13.36
N PHE A 702 -0.89 30.06 12.56
CA PHE A 702 -0.82 30.52 11.19
C PHE A 702 -2.09 31.30 10.83
N THR A 703 -1.95 32.30 10.00
CA THR A 703 -3.08 33.03 9.40
C THR A 703 -2.91 33.11 7.89
N LYS A 704 -3.87 32.55 7.15
CA LYS A 704 -3.94 32.65 5.69
C LYS A 704 -4.33 34.04 5.21
N HIS A 705 -5.16 34.73 5.98
CA HIS A 705 -5.80 35.98 5.59
C HIS A 705 -5.20 37.25 6.23
N GLY A 706 -4.21 37.09 7.11
CA GLY A 706 -3.70 38.18 7.94
C GLY A 706 -4.53 38.38 9.21
N ASP A 707 -4.22 39.38 10.02
CA ASP A 707 -4.81 39.70 11.31
C ASP A 707 -5.59 38.56 12.01
N PHE A 708 -5.02 38.00 13.04
CA PHE A 708 -5.56 36.81 13.71
C PHE A 708 -6.11 37.18 15.11
N SER A 709 -7.22 36.56 15.48
CA SER A 709 -7.78 36.70 16.82
C SER A 709 -8.18 35.34 17.41
N VAL A 710 -7.72 35.06 18.61
CA VAL A 710 -8.00 33.78 19.31
C VAL A 710 -8.29 34.02 20.79
N LYS A 711 -9.02 33.10 21.43
CA LYS A 711 -9.25 33.10 22.86
C LYS A 711 -7.92 32.95 23.63
N ASN A 712 -7.72 33.73 24.67
CA ASN A 712 -6.57 33.56 25.56
C ASN A 712 -6.76 32.37 26.50
N LEU A 713 -6.38 31.19 26.01
CA LEU A 713 -6.57 29.92 26.73
C LEU A 713 -5.74 29.84 28.04
N ASN A 714 -4.61 30.54 28.09
CA ASN A 714 -3.71 30.50 29.24
C ASN A 714 -4.01 31.54 30.31
N LYS A 715 -4.88 32.54 30.01
CA LYS A 715 -5.08 33.72 30.86
C LYS A 715 -3.76 34.39 31.32
N GLY A 716 -2.65 34.04 30.65
CA GLY A 716 -1.30 34.50 30.94
C GLY A 716 -0.96 35.79 30.18
N LYS A 717 0.10 36.45 30.64
CA LYS A 717 0.67 37.60 29.90
C LYS A 717 1.54 37.07 28.76
N ILE A 718 1.37 37.62 27.57
CA ILE A 718 2.26 37.35 26.45
C ILE A 718 3.56 38.10 26.68
N GLN A 719 4.68 37.42 26.54
CA GLN A 719 6.01 37.98 26.61
C GLN A 719 6.43 38.51 25.23
N ALA A 720 6.18 37.72 24.18
CA ALA A 720 6.52 38.12 22.82
C ALA A 720 5.71 37.32 21.79
N VAL A 721 5.61 37.89 20.58
CA VAL A 721 5.11 37.23 19.39
C VAL A 721 6.13 37.45 18.26
N TYR A 722 6.55 36.36 17.63
CA TYR A 722 7.54 36.35 16.56
C TYR A 722 7.00 35.66 15.32
N GLU A 723 7.43 36.15 14.17
CA GLU A 723 7.26 35.44 12.92
C GLU A 723 8.19 34.21 12.89
N LEU A 724 7.71 33.12 12.30
CA LEU A 724 8.48 31.90 12.09
C LEU A 724 8.97 31.85 10.64
N GLU A 725 10.27 31.91 10.46
CA GLU A 725 10.95 31.87 9.17
C GLU A 725 12.04 30.80 9.16
N SER A 726 12.33 30.24 7.98
CA SER A 726 13.36 29.21 7.76
C SER A 726 14.77 29.68 8.13
N THR A 727 15.01 30.99 8.12
CA THR A 727 16.29 31.60 8.51
C THR A 727 16.54 31.56 10.03
N GLY A 728 15.50 31.33 10.82
CA GLY A 728 15.53 31.47 12.28
C GLY A 728 15.55 32.92 12.78
N ALA A 729 15.37 33.88 11.89
CA ALA A 729 15.27 35.29 12.28
C ALA A 729 14.02 35.50 13.15
N LYS A 730 14.16 36.26 14.22
CA LYS A 730 13.07 36.62 15.13
C LYS A 730 12.54 38.01 14.79
N GLN A 731 11.57 38.07 13.90
CA GLN A 731 10.84 39.32 13.62
C GLN A 731 9.65 39.46 14.58
N SER A 732 9.61 40.55 15.36
CA SER A 732 8.52 40.78 16.30
C SER A 732 7.24 41.17 15.58
N ILE A 733 6.15 40.53 15.94
CA ILE A 733 4.80 40.84 15.42
C ILE A 733 4.05 41.63 16.50
N ARG A 734 3.36 42.72 16.08
CA ARG A 734 2.49 43.50 16.94
C ARG A 734 1.30 42.67 17.43
N TYR A 735 0.97 42.77 18.70
CA TYR A 735 -0.18 42.08 19.29
C TYR A 735 -0.90 42.96 20.34
N ILE A 736 -2.16 42.58 20.63
CA ILE A 736 -2.93 43.09 21.76
C ILE A 736 -3.45 41.88 22.52
N CYS A 737 -3.24 41.81 23.82
CA CYS A 737 -3.69 40.75 24.67
C CYS A 737 -4.46 41.30 25.86
N ASN A 738 -5.63 40.70 26.14
CA ASN A 738 -6.37 40.87 27.38
C ASN A 738 -6.68 39.48 27.98
N GLU A 739 -7.42 39.42 29.09
CA GLU A 739 -7.72 38.17 29.77
C GLU A 739 -8.48 37.18 28.88
N ASP A 740 -9.27 37.63 27.95
CA ASP A 740 -10.15 36.79 27.13
C ASP A 740 -9.61 36.54 25.72
N LYS A 741 -8.86 37.48 25.15
CA LYS A 741 -8.56 37.46 23.72
C LYS A 741 -7.14 37.95 23.41
N ILE A 742 -6.56 37.28 22.44
CA ILE A 742 -5.29 37.67 21.81
C ILE A 742 -5.61 38.12 20.39
N ARG A 743 -5.14 39.26 19.99
CA ARG A 743 -5.15 39.72 18.59
C ARG A 743 -3.72 39.94 18.11
N ILE A 744 -3.37 39.30 17.02
CA ILE A 744 -2.06 39.34 16.37
C ILE A 744 -2.22 40.04 15.03
N PHE A 745 -1.38 41.05 14.76
CA PHE A 745 -1.42 41.87 13.54
C PHE A 745 -0.35 41.35 12.59
N ALA A 746 -0.68 40.29 11.83
CA ALA A 746 0.22 39.62 10.91
C ALA A 746 -0.18 39.90 9.45
N ALA A 747 0.77 39.74 8.54
CA ALA A 747 0.49 39.70 7.11
C ALA A 747 -0.24 38.41 6.74
N PRO A 748 -0.89 38.33 5.57
CA PRO A 748 -1.40 37.08 5.05
C PRO A 748 -0.30 36.05 4.92
N LYS A 749 -0.65 34.73 5.12
CA LYS A 749 0.25 33.59 5.03
C LYS A 749 1.42 33.62 6.03
N THR A 750 1.19 34.20 7.22
CA THR A 750 2.22 34.28 8.27
C THR A 750 2.08 33.14 9.31
N ALA A 751 3.16 32.40 9.53
CA ALA A 751 3.32 31.53 10.68
C ALA A 751 3.95 32.32 11.84
N PHE A 752 3.49 32.06 13.06
CA PHE A 752 3.96 32.82 14.24
C PHE A 752 4.07 31.98 15.50
N LEU A 753 4.96 32.41 16.37
CA LEU A 753 5.20 31.88 17.71
C LEU A 753 4.72 32.89 18.76
N VAL A 754 3.96 32.42 19.74
CA VAL A 754 3.54 33.21 20.91
C VAL A 754 4.21 32.64 22.16
N GLU A 755 4.98 33.45 22.86
CA GLU A 755 5.61 33.11 24.13
C GLU A 755 4.85 33.76 25.30
N PHE A 756 4.50 32.96 26.29
CA PHE A 756 3.86 33.39 27.52
C PHE A 756 4.88 33.49 28.67
N SER A 757 4.65 34.42 29.63
CA SER A 757 5.49 34.61 30.79
C SER A 757 5.39 33.45 31.81
#